data_c6d7dd546d2ceee32cc1abf77493453d
#
_entry.id   c6d7dd546d2ceee32cc1abf77493453d
#
_cell.length_a   1.000
_cell.length_b   1.000
_cell.length_c   1.000
_cell.angle_alpha   90.00
_cell.angle_beta   90.00
_cell.angle_gamma   90.00
#
_symmetry.space_group_name_H-M   'P 1'
#
loop_
_entity.id
_entity.type
_entity.pdbx_description
1 polymer ?
#
loop_
_entity_poly.entity_id
_entity_poly.type
_entity_poly.pdbx_seq_one_letter_code
_entity_poly.pdbx_strand_id
1 'polypeptide(L)'
;MNHPALIKRLKAGLKSDETGNKANSLLFLHRYGFNIPVSFLVTTHAYERFLKERSALLDELRKEAMKLPDLTYAVRSSTNAEDSKDFSYAGQFQTLMNIHGTENIVKAVHEVWSSASLLIDNEYLRKTKISSLKCGVIIQEMISSRLAGVSFSRNPVTNQNEIVIEAVEGYGEDLVQKGITPLRWRIRKDIVYEGNESHHYFSVIRQVASDTVRLKRYFGSHIDIEWAHDGKKLYYLQLRQITGRKDLQIYSNKMAKEMLPGQIKALVWSVNIPMVNGTWIKLLSEITGTLDVKPEDLAKPFYYQTYFNVVALGKIFSEFGMSADSLEYLMMRNDNSKPSFKPGLKTLKHTFRIIRFINNKLRFEKTFLKDYSTLKAKYGQINELLNEEFNINSYHNIYSTLFTEGKRLAYLNIMIPMLMSLYNKRLKKQLAKENLDYDNLDFRQDFPQLISYTPLPSIQRIKKLIDNLPENLKEQCVSLEKLRTVKEAESIIIEIDSLLKDFGHLSESGNDFSFPKWEEKPELVFNLIMNSSAAEHGSRLYTLKDLQKNGLKIRPSLRRIYKKAGNFKVYREQISSLFIYGYGQFRKLFIKLGKDMKGRGIIDSAYDIFYLRKEEIDAALEKIETSQINRYKDIIQKRKNEMEETKDIVLPTVIYGEEAPILERGKVKNHSGISTSSGTYSGKTRVVQRTDDFDAVMKGDILLIPFSDVSWTPILAKAGAIVSETGGMLSHCSIIAREMGIPALVSVENACALGSGLTATVDGSNGVLTIHDYE
;
A
#
# COMPACT_ATOMS: atom_id res chain seq x y z
N MET A 1 -22.80 -55.93 31.42
CA MET A 1 -22.28 -55.30 30.18
C MET A 1 -21.09 -54.44 30.56
N ASN A 2 -19.88 -54.66 29.99
CA ASN A 2 -18.75 -53.78 30.25
C ASN A 2 -19.02 -52.43 29.60
N HIS A 3 -19.41 -51.42 30.38
CA HIS A 3 -19.51 -50.06 29.89
C HIS A 3 -18.11 -49.56 29.56
N PRO A 4 -17.92 -48.86 28.42
CA PRO A 4 -16.63 -48.26 28.09
C PRO A 4 -16.23 -47.25 29.18
N ALA A 5 -14.93 -47.19 29.50
CA ALA A 5 -14.40 -46.26 30.51
C ALA A 5 -14.87 -44.82 30.25
N LEU A 6 -15.40 -44.17 31.29
CA LEU A 6 -15.91 -42.80 31.22
C LEU A 6 -14.79 -41.79 31.05
N ILE A 7 -13.65 -42.02 31.73
CA ILE A 7 -12.45 -41.17 31.65
C ILE A 7 -11.37 -41.88 30.84
N LYS A 8 -10.92 -41.27 29.78
CA LYS A 8 -9.85 -41.81 28.94
C LYS A 8 -8.67 -40.84 28.91
N ARG A 9 -7.42 -41.35 29.03
CA ARG A 9 -6.26 -40.49 28.80
C ARG A 9 -6.24 -40.00 27.37
N LEU A 10 -5.97 -38.71 27.17
CA LEU A 10 -5.95 -38.09 25.85
C LEU A 10 -4.66 -38.52 25.10
N LYS A 11 -4.80 -39.52 24.23
CA LYS A 11 -3.72 -40.08 23.42
C LYS A 11 -4.23 -40.55 22.06
N ALA A 12 -3.33 -40.84 21.12
CA ALA A 12 -3.70 -41.35 19.80
C ALA A 12 -4.64 -42.59 19.93
N GLY A 13 -5.64 -42.65 19.03
CA GLY A 13 -6.61 -43.77 18.98
C GLY A 13 -8.01 -43.46 19.50
N LEU A 14 -8.27 -42.29 20.06
CA LEU A 14 -9.63 -41.86 20.40
C LEU A 14 -10.40 -41.48 19.12
N LYS A 15 -11.66 -41.84 19.04
CA LYS A 15 -12.55 -41.53 17.92
C LYS A 15 -13.08 -40.10 18.04
N SER A 16 -13.25 -39.41 16.89
CA SER A 16 -13.68 -38.01 16.86
C SER A 16 -15.09 -37.78 17.35
N ASP A 17 -15.96 -38.81 17.33
CA ASP A 17 -17.31 -38.75 17.85
C ASP A 17 -17.39 -38.82 19.38
N GLU A 18 -16.31 -39.29 20.04
CA GLU A 18 -16.18 -39.38 21.50
C GLU A 18 -15.58 -38.09 22.13
N THR A 19 -15.02 -37.18 21.35
CA THR A 19 -14.04 -36.19 21.85
C THR A 19 -14.53 -34.74 21.92
N GLY A 20 -15.23 -34.24 20.93
CA GLY A 20 -15.48 -32.80 20.77
C GLY A 20 -14.24 -32.03 20.22
N ASN A 21 -14.45 -30.78 19.84
CA ASN A 21 -13.48 -30.03 19.02
C ASN A 21 -12.20 -29.65 19.76
N LYS A 22 -12.29 -29.19 21.02
CA LYS A 22 -11.08 -28.86 21.82
C LYS A 22 -10.19 -30.08 22.07
N ALA A 23 -10.79 -31.24 22.42
CA ALA A 23 -10.02 -32.46 22.58
C ALA A 23 -9.38 -32.94 21.27
N ASN A 24 -10.08 -32.80 20.14
CA ASN A 24 -9.53 -33.09 18.81
C ASN A 24 -8.33 -32.21 18.48
N SER A 25 -8.37 -30.93 18.85
CA SER A 25 -7.24 -29.99 18.66
C SER A 25 -6.01 -30.41 19.50
N LEU A 26 -6.20 -30.83 20.74
CA LEU A 26 -5.11 -31.36 21.58
C LEU A 26 -4.55 -32.67 21.04
N LEU A 27 -5.40 -33.58 20.55
CA LEU A 27 -4.96 -34.80 19.88
C LEU A 27 -4.17 -34.52 18.59
N PHE A 28 -4.56 -33.48 17.84
CA PHE A 28 -3.82 -33.03 16.68
C PHE A 28 -2.41 -32.52 17.06
N LEU A 29 -2.30 -31.66 18.08
CA LEU A 29 -1.02 -31.17 18.60
C LEU A 29 -0.10 -32.31 19.01
N HIS A 30 -0.65 -33.28 19.80
CA HIS A 30 0.09 -34.45 20.27
C HIS A 30 0.58 -35.32 19.11
N ARG A 31 -0.28 -35.56 18.10
CA ARG A 31 0.06 -36.37 16.91
C ARG A 31 1.25 -35.79 16.13
N TYR A 32 1.36 -34.48 16.06
CA TYR A 32 2.44 -33.79 15.36
C TYR A 32 3.67 -33.49 16.22
N GLY A 33 3.73 -34.11 17.45
CA GLY A 33 4.90 -34.04 18.31
C GLY A 33 5.04 -32.78 19.14
N PHE A 34 3.96 -32.04 19.33
CA PHE A 34 3.95 -30.87 20.20
C PHE A 34 3.60 -31.28 21.65
N ASN A 35 4.27 -30.67 22.64
CA ASN A 35 3.99 -30.97 24.03
C ASN A 35 2.62 -30.41 24.44
N ILE A 36 1.79 -31.26 24.97
CA ILE A 36 0.53 -30.87 25.61
C ILE A 36 0.60 -31.25 27.10
N PRO A 37 -0.11 -30.55 28.01
CA PRO A 37 -0.24 -30.98 29.38
C PRO A 37 -0.87 -32.36 29.48
N VAL A 38 -0.62 -33.10 30.58
CA VAL A 38 -1.31 -34.35 30.84
C VAL A 38 -2.81 -34.08 30.85
N SER A 39 -3.54 -34.77 30.00
CA SER A 39 -4.97 -34.52 29.80
C SER A 39 -5.76 -35.80 29.75
N PHE A 40 -6.95 -35.76 30.36
CA PHE A 40 -7.93 -36.84 30.37
C PHE A 40 -9.23 -36.31 29.77
N LEU A 41 -9.97 -37.18 29.11
CA LEU A 41 -11.24 -36.88 28.47
C LEU A 41 -12.36 -37.67 29.15
N VAL A 42 -13.35 -36.96 29.64
CA VAL A 42 -14.67 -37.54 29.90
C VAL A 42 -15.44 -37.50 28.58
N THR A 43 -15.81 -38.66 28.07
CA THR A 43 -16.29 -38.77 26.67
C THR A 43 -17.68 -38.16 26.47
N THR A 44 -18.02 -37.84 25.22
CA THR A 44 -19.35 -37.35 24.85
C THR A 44 -20.45 -38.37 25.16
N HIS A 45 -20.17 -39.69 25.13
CA HIS A 45 -21.09 -40.72 25.54
C HIS A 45 -21.42 -40.66 27.03
N ALA A 46 -20.47 -40.24 27.88
CA ALA A 46 -20.75 -40.01 29.30
C ALA A 46 -21.77 -38.88 29.50
N TYR A 47 -21.71 -37.83 28.68
CA TYR A 47 -22.69 -36.74 28.68
C TYR A 47 -24.10 -37.22 28.27
N GLU A 48 -24.21 -38.08 27.27
CA GLU A 48 -25.49 -38.65 26.85
C GLU A 48 -26.11 -39.50 27.97
N ARG A 49 -25.28 -40.23 28.74
CA ARG A 49 -25.71 -40.94 29.95
C ARG A 49 -26.08 -40.01 31.11
N PHE A 50 -25.33 -38.91 31.29
CA PHE A 50 -25.62 -37.89 32.29
C PHE A 50 -27.03 -37.30 32.15
N LEU A 51 -27.46 -37.06 30.94
CA LEU A 51 -28.81 -36.54 30.64
C LEU A 51 -29.93 -37.56 31.03
N LYS A 52 -29.61 -38.86 31.13
CA LYS A 52 -30.58 -39.93 31.39
C LYS A 52 -30.49 -40.48 32.83
N GLU A 53 -29.28 -40.66 33.36
CA GLU A 53 -28.98 -41.41 34.56
C GLU A 53 -27.99 -40.65 35.46
N ARG A 54 -28.31 -39.43 35.85
CA ARG A 54 -27.41 -38.46 36.47
C ARG A 54 -26.68 -38.99 37.72
N SER A 55 -27.44 -39.56 38.73
CA SER A 55 -26.85 -39.96 40.01
C SER A 55 -25.91 -41.16 39.89
N ALA A 56 -26.32 -42.20 39.19
CA ALA A 56 -25.50 -43.38 38.99
C ALA A 56 -24.23 -43.14 38.25
N LEU A 57 -24.28 -42.22 37.25
CA LEU A 57 -23.11 -41.83 36.47
C LEU A 57 -22.10 -41.05 37.31
N LEU A 58 -22.54 -40.15 38.20
CA LEU A 58 -21.60 -39.37 39.03
C LEU A 58 -20.85 -40.27 40.02
N ASP A 59 -21.47 -41.35 40.53
CA ASP A 59 -20.81 -42.34 41.39
C ASP A 59 -19.77 -43.18 40.63
N GLU A 60 -20.06 -43.51 39.35
CA GLU A 60 -19.10 -44.17 38.47
C GLU A 60 -17.94 -43.24 38.11
N LEU A 61 -18.25 -41.97 37.81
CA LEU A 61 -17.26 -40.93 37.50
C LEU A 61 -16.31 -40.69 38.69
N ARG A 62 -16.83 -40.70 39.93
CA ARG A 62 -16.03 -40.58 41.15
C ARG A 62 -15.01 -41.72 41.26
N LYS A 63 -15.43 -42.97 41.01
CA LYS A 63 -14.54 -44.13 41.03
C LYS A 63 -13.43 -44.06 39.98
N GLU A 64 -13.72 -43.52 38.82
CA GLU A 64 -12.71 -43.33 37.77
C GLU A 64 -11.81 -42.11 38.05
N ALA A 65 -12.35 -41.03 38.63
CA ALA A 65 -11.57 -39.86 38.99
C ALA A 65 -10.57 -40.12 40.11
N MET A 66 -10.83 -41.08 41.02
CA MET A 66 -9.86 -41.53 42.02
C MET A 66 -8.58 -42.14 41.44
N LYS A 67 -8.60 -42.55 40.17
CA LYS A 67 -7.43 -43.10 39.46
C LYS A 67 -6.58 -42.07 38.79
N LEU A 68 -7.01 -40.80 38.77
CA LEU A 68 -6.25 -39.73 38.17
C LEU A 68 -5.03 -39.38 39.03
N PRO A 69 -3.91 -38.95 38.44
CA PRO A 69 -2.77 -38.43 39.17
C PRO A 69 -3.14 -37.29 40.13
N ASP A 70 -2.43 -37.19 41.24
CA ASP A 70 -2.62 -36.11 42.21
C ASP A 70 -1.97 -34.80 41.69
N LEU A 71 -2.74 -34.11 40.85
CA LEU A 71 -2.34 -32.87 40.16
C LEU A 71 -3.45 -31.83 40.32
N THR A 72 -3.09 -30.57 40.05
CA THR A 72 -4.09 -29.50 39.88
C THR A 72 -4.53 -29.45 38.43
N TYR A 73 -5.83 -29.37 38.21
CA TYR A 73 -6.43 -29.47 36.90
C TYR A 73 -7.24 -28.23 36.49
N ALA A 74 -7.29 -27.97 35.18
CA ALA A 74 -8.32 -27.21 34.55
C ALA A 74 -9.38 -28.18 33.97
N VAL A 75 -10.65 -27.95 34.27
CA VAL A 75 -11.77 -28.73 33.77
C VAL A 75 -12.52 -27.89 32.74
N ARG A 76 -12.50 -28.34 31.47
CA ARG A 76 -12.93 -27.56 30.31
C ARG A 76 -13.94 -28.33 29.47
N SER A 77 -14.97 -27.68 28.97
CA SER A 77 -15.87 -28.27 27.95
C SER A 77 -15.13 -28.60 26.64
N SER A 78 -15.62 -29.65 25.98
CA SER A 78 -15.20 -30.02 24.62
C SER A 78 -16.42 -30.45 23.83
N THR A 79 -17.06 -29.50 23.14
CA THR A 79 -18.30 -29.75 22.43
C THR A 79 -18.06 -29.88 20.92
N ASN A 80 -19.08 -30.39 20.21
CA ASN A 80 -19.10 -30.37 18.75
C ASN A 80 -19.51 -28.98 18.18
N ALA A 81 -19.93 -28.04 19.03
CA ALA A 81 -20.32 -26.69 18.65
C ALA A 81 -19.19 -25.69 18.75
N GLU A 82 -18.34 -25.77 19.79
CA GLU A 82 -17.20 -24.88 20.02
C GLU A 82 -16.16 -25.03 18.93
N ASP A 83 -15.44 -23.92 18.65
CA ASP A 83 -14.32 -23.90 17.70
C ASP A 83 -14.67 -24.49 16.32
N SER A 84 -15.93 -24.34 15.88
CA SER A 84 -16.37 -24.77 14.55
C SER A 84 -15.88 -23.82 13.45
N LYS A 85 -15.90 -24.29 12.19
CA LYS A 85 -15.43 -23.49 11.04
C LYS A 85 -16.23 -22.20 10.81
N ASP A 86 -17.48 -22.16 11.23
CA ASP A 86 -18.42 -21.09 10.92
C ASP A 86 -18.76 -20.22 12.15
N PHE A 87 -18.60 -20.74 13.39
CA PHE A 87 -18.93 -20.03 14.62
C PHE A 87 -17.94 -20.36 15.75
N SER A 88 -17.49 -19.31 16.45
CA SER A 88 -16.45 -19.47 17.48
C SER A 88 -17.00 -19.86 18.86
N TYR A 89 -18.22 -19.55 19.22
CA TYR A 89 -18.80 -19.74 20.57
C TYR A 89 -17.86 -19.45 21.76
N ALA A 90 -16.85 -18.59 21.53
CA ALA A 90 -15.83 -18.28 22.52
C ALA A 90 -16.45 -17.67 23.77
N GLY A 91 -16.10 -18.24 24.94
CA GLY A 91 -16.53 -17.76 26.25
C GLY A 91 -17.94 -18.17 26.69
N GLN A 92 -18.72 -18.90 25.88
CA GLN A 92 -20.07 -19.34 26.28
C GLN A 92 -20.08 -20.63 27.11
N PHE A 93 -19.02 -21.41 27.01
CA PHE A 93 -18.90 -22.67 27.77
C PHE A 93 -17.90 -22.53 28.90
N GLN A 94 -18.24 -23.11 30.05
CA GLN A 94 -17.50 -22.93 31.30
C GLN A 94 -16.15 -23.66 31.29
N THR A 95 -15.15 -23.00 31.84
CA THR A 95 -13.84 -23.55 32.19
C THR A 95 -13.61 -23.30 33.70
N LEU A 96 -13.30 -24.33 34.44
CA LEU A 96 -13.01 -24.25 35.86
C LEU A 96 -11.52 -24.56 36.09
N MET A 97 -10.84 -23.67 36.78
CA MET A 97 -9.40 -23.73 37.04
C MET A 97 -9.11 -24.11 38.49
N ASN A 98 -7.86 -24.50 38.76
CA ASN A 98 -7.37 -24.82 40.11
C ASN A 98 -8.16 -25.92 40.81
N ILE A 99 -8.62 -26.90 40.04
CA ILE A 99 -9.37 -28.04 40.58
C ILE A 99 -8.42 -29.11 41.10
N HIS A 100 -8.53 -29.43 42.38
CA HIS A 100 -7.71 -30.43 43.04
C HIS A 100 -8.59 -31.41 43.85
N GLY A 101 -8.27 -32.69 43.77
CA GLY A 101 -8.97 -33.75 44.48
C GLY A 101 -10.23 -34.26 43.77
N THR A 102 -10.55 -35.54 44.02
CA THR A 102 -11.58 -36.30 43.31
C THR A 102 -12.96 -35.65 43.37
N GLU A 103 -13.40 -35.22 44.54
CA GLU A 103 -14.74 -34.63 44.70
C GLU A 103 -14.90 -33.32 43.93
N ASN A 104 -13.85 -32.48 43.93
CA ASN A 104 -13.86 -31.23 43.21
C ASN A 104 -13.83 -31.47 41.68
N ILE A 105 -13.13 -32.50 41.20
CA ILE A 105 -13.14 -32.90 39.79
C ILE A 105 -14.53 -33.31 39.36
N VAL A 106 -15.20 -34.19 40.14
CA VAL A 106 -16.57 -34.64 39.84
C VAL A 106 -17.55 -33.46 39.84
N LYS A 107 -17.45 -32.59 40.84
CA LYS A 107 -18.24 -31.36 40.91
C LYS A 107 -18.01 -30.46 39.69
N ALA A 108 -16.75 -30.25 39.30
CA ALA A 108 -16.40 -29.43 38.14
C ALA A 108 -16.94 -30.02 36.83
N VAL A 109 -16.83 -31.34 36.61
CA VAL A 109 -17.41 -32.01 35.43
C VAL A 109 -18.93 -31.83 35.40
N HIS A 110 -19.59 -31.99 36.57
CA HIS A 110 -21.00 -31.76 36.69
C HIS A 110 -21.42 -30.33 36.36
N GLU A 111 -20.69 -29.32 36.83
CA GLU A 111 -20.95 -27.91 36.55
C GLU A 111 -20.80 -27.61 35.07
N VAL A 112 -19.73 -28.11 34.41
CA VAL A 112 -19.51 -27.95 32.94
C VAL A 112 -20.66 -28.57 32.15
N TRP A 113 -21.12 -29.78 32.51
CA TRP A 113 -22.26 -30.42 31.84
C TRP A 113 -23.59 -29.71 32.09
N SER A 114 -23.79 -29.18 33.29
CA SER A 114 -25.01 -28.43 33.63
C SER A 114 -25.06 -27.12 32.84
N SER A 115 -23.94 -26.41 32.72
CA SER A 115 -23.87 -25.20 31.91
C SER A 115 -24.12 -25.48 30.42
N ALA A 116 -23.58 -26.59 29.89
CA ALA A 116 -23.80 -26.99 28.51
C ALA A 116 -25.29 -27.36 28.24
N SER A 117 -25.98 -28.00 29.23
CA SER A 117 -27.40 -28.34 29.06
C SER A 117 -28.33 -27.13 29.03
N LEU A 118 -28.01 -26.05 29.76
CA LEU A 118 -28.76 -24.78 29.73
C LEU A 118 -28.66 -24.05 28.38
N LEU A 119 -27.60 -24.28 27.63
CA LEU A 119 -27.41 -23.65 26.34
C LEU A 119 -28.22 -24.31 25.21
N ILE A 120 -28.71 -25.54 25.39
CA ILE A 120 -29.50 -26.29 24.39
C ILE A 120 -30.79 -25.52 24.01
N ASP A 121 -31.39 -24.79 24.94
CA ASP A 121 -32.63 -24.03 24.73
C ASP A 121 -32.40 -22.60 24.19
N ASN A 122 -31.16 -22.21 23.97
CA ASN A 122 -30.83 -20.86 23.52
C ASN A 122 -31.14 -20.68 22.03
N GLU A 123 -31.84 -19.59 21.69
CA GLU A 123 -32.22 -19.19 20.32
C GLU A 123 -31.05 -19.13 19.35
N TYR A 124 -29.83 -18.90 19.86
CA TYR A 124 -28.58 -18.84 19.12
C TYR A 124 -28.15 -20.22 18.57
N LEU A 125 -28.35 -21.31 19.32
CA LEU A 125 -28.10 -22.69 18.86
C LEU A 125 -29.14 -23.15 17.82
N ARG A 126 -30.38 -22.61 17.87
CA ARG A 126 -31.40 -22.91 16.89
C ARG A 126 -31.08 -22.35 15.48
N LYS A 127 -30.25 -21.30 15.40
CA LYS A 127 -29.77 -20.73 14.13
C LYS A 127 -28.61 -21.52 13.49
N THR A 128 -28.01 -22.43 14.24
CA THR A 128 -26.94 -23.31 13.76
C THR A 128 -27.53 -24.67 13.43
N LYS A 129 -27.13 -25.24 12.29
CA LYS A 129 -27.61 -26.56 11.81
C LYS A 129 -27.11 -27.76 12.66
N ILE A 130 -26.92 -27.59 13.97
CA ILE A 130 -26.46 -28.63 14.89
C ILE A 130 -27.68 -29.41 15.38
N SER A 131 -27.83 -30.64 14.94
CA SER A 131 -28.97 -31.51 15.27
C SER A 131 -28.97 -32.00 16.71
N SER A 132 -27.80 -32.09 17.38
CA SER A 132 -27.65 -32.45 18.80
C SER A 132 -26.31 -31.91 19.34
N LEU A 133 -26.35 -31.34 20.56
CA LEU A 133 -25.14 -30.93 21.30
C LEU A 133 -24.49 -32.13 21.95
N LYS A 134 -23.24 -32.43 21.62
CA LYS A 134 -22.40 -33.42 22.31
C LYS A 134 -21.36 -32.67 23.13
N CYS A 135 -21.24 -33.02 24.42
CA CYS A 135 -20.33 -32.34 25.34
C CYS A 135 -19.42 -33.36 26.08
N GLY A 136 -18.18 -33.48 25.59
CA GLY A 136 -17.10 -34.07 26.36
C GLY A 136 -16.53 -33.06 27.36
N VAL A 137 -15.77 -33.54 28.36
CA VAL A 137 -15.06 -32.68 29.31
C VAL A 137 -13.58 -33.06 29.33
N ILE A 138 -12.70 -32.07 29.17
CA ILE A 138 -11.27 -32.25 29.29
C ILE A 138 -10.84 -31.90 30.71
N ILE A 139 -10.16 -32.85 31.39
CA ILE A 139 -9.47 -32.66 32.66
C ILE A 139 -7.99 -32.53 32.33
N GLN A 140 -7.48 -31.30 32.31
CA GLN A 140 -6.13 -30.96 31.83
C GLN A 140 -5.27 -30.49 33.00
N GLU A 141 -4.06 -31.04 33.15
CA GLU A 141 -3.06 -30.55 34.09
C GLU A 141 -2.78 -29.06 33.93
N MET A 142 -2.80 -28.35 35.04
CA MET A 142 -2.42 -26.93 35.06
C MET A 142 -0.89 -26.80 35.09
N ILE A 143 -0.36 -26.09 34.12
CA ILE A 143 1.07 -25.78 34.02
C ILE A 143 1.37 -24.58 34.90
N SER A 144 2.34 -24.71 35.82
CA SER A 144 2.87 -23.57 36.59
C SER A 144 3.74 -22.71 35.68
N SER A 145 3.09 -21.84 34.91
CA SER A 145 3.75 -21.04 33.86
C SER A 145 4.48 -19.86 34.44
N ARG A 146 5.68 -19.58 33.86
CA ARG A 146 6.43 -18.33 34.03
C ARG A 146 6.12 -17.34 32.94
N LEU A 147 5.74 -17.83 31.77
CA LEU A 147 5.28 -17.06 30.65
C LEU A 147 4.16 -17.81 29.95
N ALA A 148 3.07 -17.15 29.67
CA ALA A 148 1.96 -17.72 28.92
C ALA A 148 1.38 -16.71 27.93
N GLY A 149 0.73 -17.20 26.88
CA GLY A 149 0.20 -16.28 25.88
C GLY A 149 -0.56 -16.97 24.75
N VAL A 150 -0.85 -16.16 23.73
CA VAL A 150 -1.50 -16.58 22.49
C VAL A 150 -0.60 -16.25 21.31
N SER A 151 -0.70 -17.07 20.27
CA SER A 151 -0.01 -16.83 19.01
C SER A 151 -0.99 -17.00 17.85
N PHE A 152 -1.06 -15.99 17.02
CA PHE A 152 -1.89 -15.96 15.81
C PHE A 152 -1.00 -16.15 14.57
N SER A 153 -1.33 -17.11 13.72
CA SER A 153 -0.62 -17.34 12.45
C SER A 153 -0.96 -16.29 11.37
N ARG A 154 -1.87 -15.39 11.67
CA ARG A 154 -2.29 -14.22 10.90
C ARG A 154 -2.80 -13.17 11.87
N ASN A 155 -2.49 -11.90 11.61
CA ASN A 155 -2.96 -10.83 12.48
C ASN A 155 -4.50 -10.79 12.50
N PRO A 156 -5.15 -11.00 13.66
CA PRO A 156 -6.60 -11.10 13.74
C PRO A 156 -7.32 -9.77 13.53
N VAL A 157 -6.61 -8.65 13.72
CA VAL A 157 -7.16 -7.29 13.56
C VAL A 157 -6.98 -6.80 12.13
N THR A 158 -5.75 -6.87 11.62
CA THR A 158 -5.39 -6.29 10.30
C THR A 158 -5.51 -7.30 9.17
N ASN A 159 -5.75 -8.57 9.48
CA ASN A 159 -5.74 -9.70 8.55
C ASN A 159 -4.43 -9.85 7.74
N GLN A 160 -3.32 -9.23 8.21
CA GLN A 160 -2.00 -9.36 7.57
C GLN A 160 -1.38 -10.72 7.83
N ASN A 161 -0.61 -11.23 6.85
CA ASN A 161 0.11 -12.49 6.99
C ASN A 161 1.40 -12.30 7.80
N GLU A 162 1.23 -12.08 9.07
CA GLU A 162 2.28 -11.98 10.09
C GLU A 162 1.88 -12.78 11.32
N ILE A 163 2.85 -13.26 12.08
CA ILE A 163 2.62 -13.91 13.36
C ILE A 163 2.50 -12.80 14.39
N VAL A 164 1.40 -12.82 15.14
CA VAL A 164 1.22 -11.95 16.31
C VAL A 164 1.29 -12.82 17.54
N ILE A 165 2.17 -12.49 18.48
CA ILE A 165 2.27 -13.17 19.77
C ILE A 165 2.02 -12.15 20.85
N GLU A 166 1.09 -12.47 21.72
CA GLU A 166 0.81 -11.72 22.94
C GLU A 166 1.09 -12.63 24.15
N ALA A 167 1.85 -12.12 25.10
CA ALA A 167 2.26 -12.90 26.26
C ALA A 167 2.26 -12.08 27.55
N VAL A 168 2.06 -12.76 28.67
CA VAL A 168 2.18 -12.21 30.03
C VAL A 168 3.11 -13.09 30.84
N GLU A 169 3.87 -12.50 31.74
CA GLU A 169 4.61 -13.25 32.75
C GLU A 169 3.63 -13.79 33.79
N GLY A 170 3.76 -15.07 34.11
CA GLY A 170 2.84 -15.78 34.98
C GLY A 170 1.79 -16.61 34.25
N TYR A 171 0.56 -16.59 34.72
CA TYR A 171 -0.53 -17.42 34.20
C TYR A 171 -1.26 -16.74 33.04
N GLY A 172 -1.62 -17.51 32.01
CA GLY A 172 -2.35 -16.99 30.83
C GLY A 172 -3.76 -16.45 31.13
N GLU A 173 -4.33 -16.81 32.30
CA GLU A 173 -5.60 -16.29 32.77
C GLU A 173 -5.56 -14.77 32.99
N ASP A 174 -4.42 -14.25 33.41
CA ASP A 174 -4.18 -12.81 33.63
C ASP A 174 -4.32 -11.99 32.35
N LEU A 175 -4.03 -12.57 31.19
CA LEU A 175 -4.22 -11.97 29.89
C LEU A 175 -5.71 -11.76 29.54
N VAL A 176 -6.56 -12.70 29.91
CA VAL A 176 -7.98 -12.74 29.49
C VAL A 176 -8.90 -12.05 30.49
N GLN A 177 -8.64 -12.23 31.82
CA GLN A 177 -9.57 -11.80 32.86
C GLN A 177 -9.18 -10.50 33.57
N LYS A 178 -7.88 -10.17 33.68
CA LYS A 178 -7.41 -9.03 34.47
C LYS A 178 -7.11 -7.78 33.65
N GLY A 179 -7.29 -7.80 32.32
CA GLY A 179 -7.05 -6.64 31.45
C GLY A 179 -5.62 -6.12 31.48
N ILE A 180 -4.63 -6.99 31.78
CA ILE A 180 -3.21 -6.63 31.78
C ILE A 180 -2.79 -6.39 30.33
N THR A 181 -2.08 -5.28 30.08
CA THR A 181 -1.49 -5.00 28.78
C THR A 181 -0.41 -6.04 28.47
N PRO A 182 -0.58 -6.90 27.45
CA PRO A 182 0.37 -7.94 27.16
C PRO A 182 1.65 -7.38 26.53
N LEU A 183 2.73 -8.10 26.71
CA LEU A 183 3.90 -7.99 25.85
C LEU A 183 3.51 -8.48 24.46
N ARG A 184 3.83 -7.75 23.41
CA ARG A 184 3.42 -8.05 22.06
C ARG A 184 4.60 -8.13 21.11
N TRP A 185 4.58 -9.15 20.23
CA TRP A 185 5.53 -9.29 19.12
C TRP A 185 4.77 -9.50 17.81
N ARG A 186 5.26 -8.85 16.76
CA ARG A 186 4.81 -9.09 15.39
C ARG A 186 6.01 -9.55 14.57
N ILE A 187 5.92 -10.76 14.02
CA ILE A 187 7.04 -11.43 13.36
C ILE A 187 6.61 -11.90 11.98
N ARG A 188 7.44 -11.60 10.97
CA ARG A 188 7.22 -12.05 9.60
C ARG A 188 8.55 -12.47 8.98
N LYS A 189 8.65 -13.70 8.47
CA LYS A 189 9.87 -14.24 7.87
C LYS A 189 11.11 -13.98 8.72
N ASP A 190 11.02 -14.27 10.00
CA ASP A 190 12.08 -14.11 11.02
C ASP A 190 12.49 -12.67 11.34
N ILE A 191 11.86 -11.66 10.74
CA ILE A 191 12.06 -10.25 11.08
C ILE A 191 11.02 -9.86 12.13
N VAL A 192 11.49 -9.27 13.23
CA VAL A 192 10.64 -8.69 14.28
C VAL A 192 10.33 -7.24 13.91
N TYR A 193 9.04 -6.93 13.83
CA TYR A 193 8.57 -5.60 13.48
C TYR A 193 8.08 -4.80 14.66
N GLU A 194 7.66 -5.51 15.68
CA GLU A 194 7.21 -4.97 16.95
C GLU A 194 7.64 -5.95 18.04
N GLY A 195 8.02 -5.44 19.19
CA GLY A 195 8.41 -6.22 20.34
C GLY A 195 9.89 -6.12 20.68
N ASN A 196 10.21 -6.36 21.95
CA ASN A 196 11.59 -6.26 22.47
C ASN A 196 12.34 -7.56 22.22
N GLU A 197 13.34 -7.52 21.31
CA GLU A 197 14.22 -8.66 21.01
C GLU A 197 15.24 -8.95 22.14
N SER A 198 15.49 -7.99 23.03
CA SER A 198 16.37 -8.16 24.19
C SER A 198 15.63 -8.75 25.43
N HIS A 199 14.32 -9.03 25.30
CA HIS A 199 13.55 -9.62 26.39
C HIS A 199 14.08 -11.02 26.72
N HIS A 200 14.24 -11.33 28.02
CA HIS A 200 14.85 -12.59 28.47
C HIS A 200 14.12 -13.86 27.98
N TYR A 201 12.83 -13.79 27.68
CA TYR A 201 12.07 -14.89 27.06
C TYR A 201 12.00 -14.82 25.53
N PHE A 202 12.77 -13.96 24.86
CA PHE A 202 12.68 -13.81 23.41
C PHE A 202 12.98 -15.10 22.63
N SER A 203 13.84 -15.98 23.18
CA SER A 203 14.09 -17.31 22.61
C SER A 203 12.82 -18.18 22.58
N VAL A 204 12.01 -18.10 23.63
CA VAL A 204 10.70 -18.79 23.71
C VAL A 204 9.72 -18.20 22.68
N ILE A 205 9.68 -16.87 22.54
CA ILE A 205 8.86 -16.19 21.55
C ILE A 205 9.22 -16.63 20.12
N ARG A 206 10.53 -16.74 19.81
CA ARG A 206 10.99 -17.26 18.51
C ARG A 206 10.59 -18.72 18.28
N GLN A 207 10.64 -19.56 19.32
CA GLN A 207 10.18 -20.95 19.23
C GLN A 207 8.68 -21.00 18.96
N VAL A 208 7.87 -20.23 19.70
CA VAL A 208 6.41 -20.12 19.49
C VAL A 208 6.11 -19.66 18.06
N ALA A 209 6.81 -18.65 17.54
CA ALA A 209 6.64 -18.18 16.17
C ALA A 209 6.93 -19.29 15.14
N SER A 210 8.05 -19.99 15.28
CA SER A 210 8.43 -21.11 14.42
C SER A 210 7.40 -22.25 14.46
N ASP A 211 6.95 -22.60 15.66
CA ASP A 211 5.97 -23.66 15.87
C ASP A 211 4.58 -23.27 15.31
N THR A 212 4.22 -21.99 15.42
CA THR A 212 3.00 -21.46 14.78
C THR A 212 3.01 -21.62 13.27
N VAL A 213 4.16 -21.37 12.61
CA VAL A 213 4.32 -21.60 11.16
C VAL A 213 4.18 -23.09 10.82
N ARG A 214 4.80 -23.97 11.63
CA ARG A 214 4.74 -25.42 11.41
C ARG A 214 3.31 -25.93 11.58
N LEU A 215 2.63 -25.54 12.67
CA LEU A 215 1.26 -25.92 12.96
C LEU A 215 0.29 -25.42 11.90
N LYS A 216 0.40 -24.16 11.45
CA LYS A 216 -0.38 -23.64 10.32
C LYS A 216 -0.25 -24.52 9.07
N ARG A 217 0.98 -24.99 8.78
CA ARG A 217 1.24 -25.86 7.62
C ARG A 217 0.55 -27.23 7.77
N TYR A 218 0.63 -27.83 8.96
CA TYR A 218 0.00 -29.13 9.24
C TYR A 218 -1.52 -29.04 9.29
N PHE A 219 -2.06 -27.95 9.85
CA PHE A 219 -3.50 -27.74 9.99
C PHE A 219 -4.18 -27.31 8.67
N GLY A 220 -3.44 -26.72 7.74
CA GLY A 220 -3.93 -26.34 6.42
C GLY A 220 -4.73 -25.02 6.36
N SER A 221 -4.87 -24.31 7.49
CA SER A 221 -5.54 -23.01 7.57
C SER A 221 -4.85 -22.08 8.57
N HIS A 222 -5.31 -20.82 8.67
CA HIS A 222 -4.83 -19.92 9.71
C HIS A 222 -5.36 -20.34 11.09
N ILE A 223 -4.47 -20.29 12.08
CA ILE A 223 -4.71 -20.80 13.43
C ILE A 223 -4.33 -19.77 14.49
N ASP A 224 -5.01 -19.82 15.62
CA ASP A 224 -4.56 -19.28 16.89
C ASP A 224 -4.21 -20.43 17.84
N ILE A 225 -3.26 -20.16 18.75
CA ILE A 225 -2.70 -21.17 19.65
C ILE A 225 -2.53 -20.53 21.01
N GLU A 226 -3.09 -21.18 22.05
CA GLU A 226 -2.78 -20.87 23.44
C GLU A 226 -1.58 -21.71 23.89
N TRP A 227 -0.63 -21.10 24.59
CA TRP A 227 0.59 -21.77 25.01
C TRP A 227 1.06 -21.26 26.38
N ALA A 228 1.85 -22.11 27.08
CA ALA A 228 2.47 -21.79 28.36
C ALA A 228 3.89 -22.34 28.42
N HIS A 229 4.78 -21.63 29.08
CA HIS A 229 6.17 -22.02 29.34
C HIS A 229 6.46 -22.03 30.84
N ASP A 230 6.89 -23.18 31.38
CA ASP A 230 7.12 -23.41 32.82
C ASP A 230 8.52 -22.94 33.31
N GLY A 231 9.29 -22.32 32.42
CA GLY A 231 10.69 -21.97 32.63
C GLY A 231 11.67 -22.98 32.01
N LYS A 232 11.19 -24.18 31.63
CA LYS A 232 12.01 -25.25 31.03
C LYS A 232 11.43 -25.75 29.70
N LYS A 233 10.10 -25.91 29.66
CA LYS A 233 9.39 -26.52 28.52
C LYS A 233 8.23 -25.64 28.05
N LEU A 234 7.99 -25.68 26.77
CA LEU A 234 6.85 -25.06 26.13
C LEU A 234 5.73 -26.08 25.97
N TYR A 235 4.52 -25.72 26.38
CA TYR A 235 3.30 -26.50 26.28
C TYR A 235 2.26 -25.77 25.47
N TYR A 236 1.51 -26.51 24.64
CA TYR A 236 0.40 -25.99 23.83
C TYR A 236 -0.91 -26.42 24.49
N LEU A 237 -1.73 -25.43 24.86
CA LEU A 237 -2.93 -25.61 25.67
C LEU A 237 -4.20 -25.76 24.86
N GLN A 238 -4.25 -25.07 23.71
CA GLN A 238 -5.39 -25.09 22.78
C GLN A 238 -4.91 -24.65 21.39
N LEU A 239 -5.56 -25.17 20.36
CA LEU A 239 -5.41 -24.76 18.98
C LEU A 239 -6.78 -24.61 18.33
N ARG A 240 -7.02 -23.54 17.63
CA ARG A 240 -8.25 -23.34 16.87
C ARG A 240 -7.99 -22.65 15.54
N GLN A 241 -8.96 -22.76 14.64
CA GLN A 241 -8.92 -22.04 13.38
C GLN A 241 -9.28 -20.57 13.61
N ILE A 242 -8.51 -19.64 13.02
CA ILE A 242 -8.92 -18.23 13.03
C ILE A 242 -10.15 -18.08 12.14
N THR A 243 -11.30 -17.79 12.76
CA THR A 243 -12.56 -17.43 12.10
C THR A 243 -12.60 -15.92 11.96
N GLY A 244 -11.77 -15.34 11.06
CA GLY A 244 -11.80 -13.92 10.78
C GLY A 244 -12.68 -13.60 9.57
N ARG A 245 -13.08 -12.33 9.41
CA ARG A 245 -13.77 -11.84 8.21
C ARG A 245 -12.93 -12.17 7.00
N LYS A 246 -13.30 -13.20 6.23
CA LYS A 246 -12.61 -13.64 5.00
C LYS A 246 -12.52 -12.54 3.93
N ASP A 247 -13.31 -11.50 4.06
CA ASP A 247 -13.52 -10.45 3.06
C ASP A 247 -13.08 -9.05 3.51
N LEU A 248 -12.19 -8.95 4.51
CA LEU A 248 -11.66 -7.63 4.91
C LEU A 248 -10.90 -7.02 3.74
N GLN A 249 -11.43 -5.93 3.20
CA GLN A 249 -10.75 -5.15 2.18
C GLN A 249 -9.61 -4.36 2.82
N ILE A 250 -8.49 -4.27 2.11
CA ILE A 250 -7.31 -3.54 2.56
C ILE A 250 -6.95 -2.55 1.45
N TYR A 251 -6.80 -1.30 1.82
CA TYR A 251 -6.49 -0.22 0.90
C TYR A 251 -5.15 0.42 1.26
N SER A 252 -4.34 0.76 0.25
CA SER A 252 -3.06 1.45 0.45
C SER A 252 -2.94 2.64 -0.49
N ASN A 253 -2.47 3.78 0.03
CA ASN A 253 -2.19 4.96 -0.77
C ASN A 253 -0.72 5.06 -1.19
N LYS A 254 0.15 4.15 -0.79
CA LYS A 254 1.60 4.23 -1.04
C LYS A 254 1.95 4.47 -2.50
N MET A 255 1.37 3.69 -3.42
CA MET A 255 1.55 3.90 -4.86
C MET A 255 0.65 5.00 -5.41
N ALA A 256 -0.54 5.17 -4.81
CA ALA A 256 -1.52 6.15 -5.26
C ALA A 256 -1.02 7.59 -5.07
N LYS A 257 -0.35 7.88 -3.97
CA LYS A 257 0.25 9.21 -3.69
C LYS A 257 1.25 9.66 -4.76
N GLU A 258 1.98 8.74 -5.39
CA GLU A 258 2.88 9.07 -6.50
C GLU A 258 2.14 9.35 -7.82
N MET A 259 1.01 8.68 -8.04
CA MET A 259 0.28 8.74 -9.30
C MET A 259 -0.80 9.83 -9.30
N LEU A 260 -1.51 9.98 -8.20
CA LEU A 260 -2.62 10.90 -7.98
C LEU A 260 -2.50 11.48 -6.56
N PRO A 261 -1.59 12.43 -6.36
CA PRO A 261 -1.36 13.03 -5.05
C PRO A 261 -2.50 13.94 -4.60
N GLY A 262 -2.66 14.05 -3.29
CA GLY A 262 -3.66 14.92 -2.68
C GLY A 262 -5.10 14.49 -2.92
N GLN A 263 -6.01 15.45 -2.84
CA GLN A 263 -7.43 15.24 -3.06
C GLN A 263 -7.77 15.31 -4.56
N ILE A 264 -8.50 14.32 -5.05
CA ILE A 264 -8.89 14.19 -6.46
C ILE A 264 -10.34 14.58 -6.64
N LYS A 265 -10.59 15.53 -7.53
CA LYS A 265 -11.95 16.00 -7.84
C LYS A 265 -12.77 14.93 -8.57
N ALA A 266 -14.09 14.97 -8.40
CA ALA A 266 -15.02 13.94 -8.85
C ALA A 266 -14.91 13.62 -10.35
N LEU A 267 -14.70 14.64 -11.19
CA LEU A 267 -14.55 14.46 -12.65
C LEU A 267 -13.27 13.69 -12.96
N VAL A 268 -12.16 14.08 -12.37
CA VAL A 268 -10.87 13.43 -12.58
C VAL A 268 -10.95 11.96 -12.16
N TRP A 269 -11.56 11.68 -11.02
CA TRP A 269 -11.80 10.32 -10.55
C TRP A 269 -12.60 9.49 -11.57
N SER A 270 -13.77 10.00 -12.01
CA SER A 270 -14.68 9.27 -12.92
C SER A 270 -14.11 9.04 -14.33
N VAL A 271 -13.10 9.83 -14.75
CA VAL A 271 -12.39 9.62 -16.01
C VAL A 271 -11.16 8.73 -15.85
N ASN A 272 -10.33 8.99 -14.82
CA ASN A 272 -9.07 8.27 -14.66
C ASN A 272 -9.25 6.81 -14.27
N ILE A 273 -10.17 6.49 -13.37
CA ILE A 273 -10.34 5.12 -12.89
C ILE A 273 -10.69 4.16 -14.04
N PRO A 274 -11.73 4.40 -14.88
CA PRO A 274 -12.00 3.54 -16.03
C PRO A 274 -10.86 3.53 -17.07
N MET A 275 -10.16 4.64 -17.26
CA MET A 275 -9.10 4.75 -18.26
C MET A 275 -7.82 4.02 -17.81
N VAL A 276 -7.30 4.31 -16.62
CA VAL A 276 -6.01 3.80 -16.14
C VAL A 276 -6.15 2.40 -15.55
N ASN A 277 -7.11 2.18 -14.62
CA ASN A 277 -7.32 0.85 -14.03
C ASN A 277 -7.81 -0.16 -15.07
N GLY A 278 -8.71 0.28 -16.02
CA GLY A 278 -9.13 -0.55 -17.13
C GLY A 278 -7.94 -0.96 -18.02
N THR A 279 -6.94 -0.09 -18.17
CA THR A 279 -5.72 -0.40 -18.91
C THR A 279 -4.83 -1.40 -18.17
N TRP A 280 -4.71 -1.31 -16.85
CA TRP A 280 -4.04 -2.32 -16.01
C TRP A 280 -4.71 -3.68 -16.15
N ILE A 281 -6.04 -3.74 -16.05
CA ILE A 281 -6.81 -4.98 -16.22
C ILE A 281 -6.55 -5.58 -17.61
N LYS A 282 -6.56 -4.75 -18.67
CA LYS A 282 -6.25 -5.18 -20.03
C LYS A 282 -4.85 -5.78 -20.14
N LEU A 283 -3.83 -5.10 -19.60
CA LEU A 283 -2.45 -5.59 -19.62
C LEU A 283 -2.30 -6.93 -18.91
N LEU A 284 -2.93 -7.07 -17.74
CA LEU A 284 -2.87 -8.27 -16.94
C LEU A 284 -3.65 -9.42 -17.61
N SER A 285 -4.79 -9.14 -18.25
CA SER A 285 -5.58 -10.13 -18.98
C SER A 285 -4.88 -10.65 -20.26
N GLU A 286 -3.96 -9.90 -20.84
CA GLU A 286 -3.10 -10.43 -21.93
C GLU A 286 -2.29 -11.66 -21.49
N ILE A 287 -1.98 -11.75 -20.19
CA ILE A 287 -1.16 -12.83 -19.62
C ILE A 287 -2.05 -13.89 -18.95
N THR A 288 -3.04 -13.50 -18.15
CA THR A 288 -3.87 -14.44 -17.37
C THR A 288 -5.12 -14.90 -18.13
N GLY A 289 -5.59 -14.16 -19.12
CA GLY A 289 -6.90 -14.31 -19.73
C GLY A 289 -7.90 -13.34 -19.12
N THR A 290 -9.20 -13.61 -19.33
CA THR A 290 -10.26 -12.73 -18.82
C THR A 290 -10.19 -12.66 -17.29
N LEU A 291 -10.19 -11.44 -16.76
CA LEU A 291 -10.26 -11.16 -15.34
C LEU A 291 -11.66 -10.64 -15.02
N ASP A 292 -12.29 -11.24 -14.01
CA ASP A 292 -13.59 -10.79 -13.48
C ASP A 292 -13.34 -9.73 -12.39
N VAL A 293 -12.88 -8.55 -12.81
CA VAL A 293 -12.56 -7.41 -11.95
C VAL A 293 -12.92 -6.14 -12.70
N LYS A 294 -13.67 -5.26 -12.06
CA LYS A 294 -13.99 -3.94 -12.61
C LYS A 294 -12.89 -2.92 -12.27
N PRO A 295 -12.69 -1.87 -13.08
CA PRO A 295 -11.73 -0.81 -12.78
C PRO A 295 -11.93 -0.16 -11.40
N GLU A 296 -13.18 -0.02 -10.98
CA GLU A 296 -13.60 0.59 -9.72
C GLU A 296 -13.22 -0.28 -8.50
N ASP A 297 -13.14 -1.61 -8.67
CA ASP A 297 -12.74 -2.54 -7.60
C ASP A 297 -11.27 -2.38 -7.19
N LEU A 298 -10.43 -1.81 -8.08
CA LEU A 298 -9.00 -1.66 -7.85
C LEU A 298 -8.62 -0.44 -7.03
N ALA A 299 -9.51 0.55 -6.88
CA ALA A 299 -9.23 1.76 -6.13
C ALA A 299 -10.49 2.36 -5.51
N LYS A 300 -10.32 3.03 -4.36
CA LYS A 300 -11.39 3.72 -3.63
C LYS A 300 -10.87 5.06 -3.11
N PRO A 301 -11.68 6.13 -3.13
CA PRO A 301 -11.32 7.38 -2.48
C PRO A 301 -11.73 7.34 -1.00
N PHE A 302 -10.84 7.80 -0.12
CA PHE A 302 -11.14 8.16 1.27
C PHE A 302 -10.83 9.64 1.44
N TYR A 303 -11.78 10.44 1.87
CA TYR A 303 -11.66 11.90 1.95
C TYR A 303 -11.07 12.52 0.66
N TYR A 304 -11.53 12.03 -0.50
CA TYR A 304 -11.04 12.40 -1.84
C TYR A 304 -9.59 11.99 -2.18
N GLN A 305 -8.86 11.34 -1.25
CA GLN A 305 -7.53 10.80 -1.52
C GLN A 305 -7.60 9.37 -2.07
N THR A 306 -6.74 9.05 -3.01
CA THR A 306 -6.76 7.76 -3.73
C THR A 306 -6.10 6.64 -2.94
N TYR A 307 -6.77 5.49 -2.85
CA TYR A 307 -6.25 4.25 -2.28
C TYR A 307 -6.46 3.09 -3.22
N PHE A 308 -5.43 2.26 -3.41
CA PHE A 308 -5.55 1.01 -4.16
C PHE A 308 -6.00 -0.14 -3.29
N ASN A 309 -6.89 -0.97 -3.81
CA ASN A 309 -7.36 -2.18 -3.16
C ASN A 309 -6.30 -3.30 -3.27
N VAL A 310 -5.56 -3.52 -2.18
CA VAL A 310 -4.49 -4.50 -2.10
C VAL A 310 -5.01 -5.93 -2.26
N VAL A 311 -6.20 -6.22 -1.75
CA VAL A 311 -6.82 -7.56 -1.83
C VAL A 311 -7.20 -7.88 -3.28
N ALA A 312 -7.84 -6.95 -3.97
CA ALA A 312 -8.21 -7.11 -5.38
C ALA A 312 -6.98 -7.31 -6.27
N LEU A 313 -5.95 -6.47 -6.08
CA LEU A 313 -4.67 -6.61 -6.78
C LEU A 313 -3.97 -7.93 -6.42
N GLY A 314 -4.00 -8.34 -5.14
CA GLY A 314 -3.43 -9.60 -4.68
C GLY A 314 -4.05 -10.83 -5.34
N LYS A 315 -5.38 -10.83 -5.52
CA LYS A 315 -6.09 -11.89 -6.27
C LYS A 315 -5.55 -11.99 -7.70
N ILE A 316 -5.42 -10.88 -8.40
CA ILE A 316 -4.90 -10.84 -9.77
C ILE A 316 -3.46 -11.37 -9.81
N PHE A 317 -2.57 -10.90 -8.93
CA PHE A 317 -1.16 -11.31 -8.93
C PHE A 317 -0.97 -12.77 -8.49
N SER A 318 -1.90 -13.34 -7.70
CA SER A 318 -1.86 -14.76 -7.34
C SER A 318 -2.01 -15.69 -8.56
N GLU A 319 -2.73 -15.25 -9.60
CA GLU A 319 -2.85 -16.00 -10.85
C GLU A 319 -1.50 -16.09 -11.60
N PHE A 320 -0.57 -15.17 -11.35
CA PHE A 320 0.80 -15.22 -11.89
C PHE A 320 1.77 -16.09 -11.07
N GLY A 321 1.32 -16.69 -9.96
CA GLY A 321 2.18 -17.43 -9.05
C GLY A 321 2.97 -16.54 -8.10
N MET A 322 2.60 -15.27 -7.99
CA MET A 322 3.03 -14.41 -6.89
C MET A 322 2.10 -14.67 -5.71
N SER A 323 2.65 -14.87 -4.51
CA SER A 323 1.79 -14.97 -3.35
C SER A 323 1.04 -13.64 -3.14
N ALA A 324 -0.22 -13.69 -2.73
CA ALA A 324 -1.00 -12.50 -2.38
C ALA A 324 -0.25 -11.64 -1.34
N ASP A 325 0.43 -12.30 -0.41
CA ASP A 325 1.30 -11.67 0.60
C ASP A 325 2.45 -10.83 0.02
N SER A 326 2.92 -11.17 -1.19
CA SER A 326 4.02 -10.42 -1.84
C SER A 326 3.58 -9.04 -2.28
N LEU A 327 2.32 -8.89 -2.69
CA LEU A 327 1.76 -7.60 -3.08
C LEU A 327 1.41 -6.75 -1.85
N GLU A 328 0.82 -7.39 -0.84
CA GLU A 328 0.58 -6.78 0.46
C GLU A 328 1.87 -6.15 1.02
N TYR A 329 2.97 -6.88 0.90
CA TYR A 329 4.28 -6.42 1.28
C TYR A 329 4.78 -5.20 0.48
N LEU A 330 4.62 -5.23 -0.85
CA LEU A 330 5.04 -4.12 -1.73
C LEU A 330 4.24 -2.83 -1.49
N MET A 331 2.95 -2.95 -1.16
CA MET A 331 2.05 -1.81 -1.01
C MET A 331 2.00 -1.26 0.41
N MET A 332 2.45 -2.02 1.42
CA MET A 332 2.32 -1.66 2.82
C MET A 332 3.65 -1.25 3.48
N ARG A 333 4.81 -1.53 2.90
CA ARG A 333 6.10 -1.34 3.56
C ARG A 333 7.21 -0.72 2.72
N ASN A 334 8.14 -0.09 3.43
CA ASN A 334 9.35 0.55 2.88
C ASN A 334 10.54 -0.42 2.73
N ASP A 335 10.33 -1.72 2.86
CA ASP A 335 11.40 -2.71 2.82
C ASP A 335 11.73 -3.11 1.37
N ASN A 336 13.03 -3.17 1.06
CA ASN A 336 13.59 -3.54 -0.24
C ASN A 336 13.51 -5.04 -0.57
N SER A 337 12.79 -5.85 0.21
CA SER A 337 12.65 -7.26 -0.07
C SER A 337 11.81 -7.50 -1.33
N LYS A 338 12.40 -8.20 -2.28
CA LYS A 338 11.76 -8.52 -3.56
C LYS A 338 10.66 -9.56 -3.34
N PRO A 339 9.46 -9.36 -3.91
CA PRO A 339 8.42 -10.38 -3.87
C PRO A 339 8.95 -11.68 -4.48
N SER A 340 8.74 -12.78 -3.78
CA SER A 340 9.15 -14.10 -4.28
C SER A 340 8.19 -14.57 -5.36
N PHE A 341 8.67 -14.66 -6.59
CA PHE A 341 7.97 -15.34 -7.66
C PHE A 341 8.25 -16.85 -7.54
N LYS A 342 7.22 -17.62 -7.25
CA LYS A 342 7.28 -19.09 -7.24
C LYS A 342 6.29 -19.60 -8.27
N PRO A 343 6.75 -19.92 -9.50
CA PRO A 343 5.88 -20.52 -10.51
C PRO A 343 5.31 -21.84 -9.97
N GLY A 344 4.00 -21.98 -10.04
CA GLY A 344 3.26 -23.17 -9.64
C GLY A 344 2.42 -23.72 -10.79
N LEU A 345 1.62 -24.75 -10.53
CA LEU A 345 0.71 -25.33 -11.52
C LEU A 345 -0.23 -24.29 -12.16
N LYS A 346 -0.68 -23.29 -11.40
CA LYS A 346 -1.47 -22.16 -11.93
C LYS A 346 -0.69 -21.36 -12.99
N THR A 347 0.59 -21.10 -12.76
CA THR A 347 1.45 -20.36 -13.71
C THR A 347 1.66 -21.12 -15.00
N LEU A 348 1.76 -22.47 -14.94
CA LEU A 348 1.89 -23.32 -16.12
C LEU A 348 0.69 -23.20 -17.06
N LYS A 349 -0.52 -23.02 -16.53
CA LYS A 349 -1.74 -22.77 -17.32
C LYS A 349 -1.60 -21.56 -18.25
N HIS A 350 -0.82 -20.57 -17.87
CA HIS A 350 -0.64 -19.31 -18.60
C HIS A 350 0.63 -19.27 -19.47
N THR A 351 1.44 -20.33 -19.48
CA THR A 351 2.77 -20.35 -20.15
C THR A 351 2.72 -19.90 -21.62
N PHE A 352 1.76 -20.39 -22.38
CA PHE A 352 1.62 -20.01 -23.79
C PHE A 352 1.32 -18.51 -23.96
N ARG A 353 0.45 -17.95 -23.13
CA ARG A 353 0.14 -16.52 -23.13
C ARG A 353 1.33 -15.67 -22.71
N ILE A 354 2.07 -16.12 -21.71
CA ILE A 354 3.31 -15.47 -21.24
C ILE A 354 4.35 -15.45 -22.38
N ILE A 355 4.56 -16.57 -23.08
CA ILE A 355 5.50 -16.62 -24.20
C ILE A 355 5.05 -15.69 -25.34
N ARG A 356 3.77 -15.71 -25.70
CA ARG A 356 3.19 -14.80 -26.71
C ARG A 356 3.36 -13.33 -26.29
N PHE A 357 3.09 -13.01 -25.03
CA PHE A 357 3.30 -11.68 -24.47
C PHE A 357 4.76 -11.23 -24.58
N ILE A 358 5.71 -12.08 -24.14
CA ILE A 358 7.14 -11.78 -24.23
C ILE A 358 7.56 -11.58 -25.70
N ASN A 359 7.16 -12.46 -26.62
CA ASN A 359 7.49 -12.33 -28.04
C ASN A 359 6.94 -11.04 -28.65
N ASN A 360 5.72 -10.65 -28.32
CA ASN A 360 5.13 -9.37 -28.74
C ASN A 360 5.92 -8.17 -28.19
N LYS A 361 6.39 -8.27 -26.94
CA LYS A 361 7.17 -7.18 -26.32
C LYS A 361 8.62 -7.11 -26.79
N LEU A 362 9.21 -8.21 -27.25
CA LEU A 362 10.53 -8.17 -27.93
C LEU A 362 10.48 -7.41 -29.24
N ARG A 363 9.33 -7.34 -29.91
CA ARG A 363 9.12 -6.57 -31.14
C ARG A 363 8.65 -5.13 -30.89
N PHE A 364 8.40 -4.77 -29.63
CA PHE A 364 7.84 -3.48 -29.24
C PHE A 364 8.58 -2.26 -29.80
N GLU A 365 9.92 -2.27 -29.77
CA GLU A 365 10.75 -1.17 -30.29
C GLU A 365 10.46 -0.85 -31.77
N LYS A 366 10.16 -1.87 -32.58
CA LYS A 366 9.91 -1.70 -34.02
C LYS A 366 8.59 -0.98 -34.31
N THR A 367 7.58 -1.17 -33.43
CA THR A 367 6.24 -0.60 -33.60
C THR A 367 6.08 0.70 -32.84
N PHE A 368 6.85 0.88 -31.74
CA PHE A 368 6.70 2.02 -30.83
C PHE A 368 6.81 3.39 -31.53
N LEU A 369 7.83 3.62 -32.34
CA LEU A 369 8.04 4.92 -33.01
C LEU A 369 6.87 5.29 -33.93
N LYS A 370 6.32 4.29 -34.65
CA LYS A 370 5.14 4.47 -35.50
C LYS A 370 3.90 4.77 -34.64
N ASP A 371 3.71 4.01 -33.56
CA ASP A 371 2.59 4.21 -32.65
C ASP A 371 2.64 5.58 -31.97
N TYR A 372 3.84 6.01 -31.54
CA TYR A 372 4.06 7.32 -30.96
C TYR A 372 3.76 8.48 -31.94
N SER A 373 4.25 8.39 -33.18
CA SER A 373 3.97 9.42 -34.20
C SER A 373 2.48 9.52 -34.52
N THR A 374 1.79 8.37 -34.61
CA THR A 374 0.33 8.32 -34.85
C THR A 374 -0.43 8.95 -33.68
N LEU A 375 -0.07 8.64 -32.44
CA LEU A 375 -0.69 9.22 -31.25
C LEU A 375 -0.48 10.73 -31.21
N LYS A 376 0.76 11.19 -31.45
CA LYS A 376 1.08 12.62 -31.47
C LYS A 376 0.25 13.38 -32.52
N ALA A 377 0.11 12.82 -33.74
CA ALA A 377 -0.70 13.42 -34.80
C ALA A 377 -2.19 13.50 -34.40
N LYS A 378 -2.75 12.44 -33.78
CA LYS A 378 -4.13 12.44 -33.31
C LYS A 378 -4.38 13.50 -32.22
N TYR A 379 -3.46 13.65 -31.27
CA TYR A 379 -3.57 14.72 -30.26
C TYR A 379 -3.44 16.12 -30.87
N GLY A 380 -2.68 16.28 -31.97
CA GLY A 380 -2.66 17.51 -32.77
C GLY A 380 -4.04 17.81 -33.35
N GLN A 381 -4.68 16.84 -34.03
CA GLN A 381 -6.03 16.97 -34.59
C GLN A 381 -7.07 17.29 -33.49
N ILE A 382 -7.00 16.63 -32.35
CA ILE A 382 -7.89 16.93 -31.21
C ILE A 382 -7.70 18.38 -30.75
N ASN A 383 -6.47 18.88 -30.68
CA ASN A 383 -6.22 20.27 -30.30
C ASN A 383 -6.79 21.27 -31.32
N GLU A 384 -6.74 20.97 -32.60
CA GLU A 384 -7.38 21.75 -33.66
C GLU A 384 -8.91 21.77 -33.47
N LEU A 385 -9.54 20.60 -33.31
CA LEU A 385 -10.98 20.49 -33.02
C LEU A 385 -11.41 21.25 -31.76
N LEU A 386 -10.55 21.26 -30.73
CA LEU A 386 -10.80 22.03 -29.52
C LEU A 386 -10.70 23.55 -29.75
N ASN A 387 -10.12 24.03 -30.81
CA ASN A 387 -10.07 25.46 -31.15
C ASN A 387 -11.25 25.91 -32.07
N GLU A 388 -11.98 24.97 -32.65
CA GLU A 388 -13.16 25.23 -33.47
C GLU A 388 -14.40 25.54 -32.63
N GLU A 389 -15.54 25.80 -33.31
CA GLU A 389 -16.84 26.02 -32.68
C GLU A 389 -17.29 24.79 -31.91
N PHE A 390 -17.70 24.97 -30.63
CA PHE A 390 -17.94 23.91 -29.68
C PHE A 390 -19.43 23.71 -29.45
N ASN A 391 -19.91 22.46 -29.61
CA ASN A 391 -21.27 22.05 -29.30
C ASN A 391 -21.29 20.68 -28.64
N ILE A 392 -22.45 20.21 -28.17
CA ILE A 392 -22.60 18.93 -27.47
C ILE A 392 -22.14 17.74 -28.32
N ASN A 393 -22.43 17.73 -29.62
CA ASN A 393 -22.03 16.62 -30.51
C ASN A 393 -20.50 16.59 -30.66
N SER A 394 -19.87 17.75 -30.83
CA SER A 394 -18.39 17.84 -30.86
C SER A 394 -17.77 17.39 -29.54
N TYR A 395 -18.39 17.73 -28.38
CA TYR A 395 -17.97 17.23 -27.07
C TYR A 395 -17.91 15.70 -27.01
N HIS A 396 -19.00 15.01 -27.34
CA HIS A 396 -19.05 13.56 -27.27
C HIS A 396 -18.01 12.89 -28.19
N ASN A 397 -17.84 13.41 -29.40
CA ASN A 397 -16.83 12.90 -30.33
C ASN A 397 -15.41 13.11 -29.82
N ILE A 398 -15.08 14.33 -29.38
CA ILE A 398 -13.75 14.65 -28.83
C ILE A 398 -13.47 13.82 -27.58
N TYR A 399 -14.45 13.73 -26.65
CA TYR A 399 -14.28 12.93 -25.42
C TYR A 399 -14.03 11.46 -25.74
N SER A 400 -14.82 10.84 -26.62
CA SER A 400 -14.66 9.42 -26.97
C SER A 400 -13.30 9.13 -27.60
N THR A 401 -12.82 10.05 -28.44
CA THR A 401 -11.49 9.97 -29.06
C THR A 401 -10.38 10.12 -28.02
N LEU A 402 -10.47 11.15 -27.17
CA LEU A 402 -9.51 11.38 -26.06
C LEU A 402 -9.44 10.18 -25.12
N PHE A 403 -10.59 9.63 -24.77
CA PHE A 403 -10.65 8.48 -23.85
C PHE A 403 -10.06 7.21 -24.47
N THR A 404 -10.31 6.97 -25.77
CA THR A 404 -9.76 5.82 -26.50
C THR A 404 -8.25 5.93 -26.66
N GLU A 405 -7.74 7.08 -27.11
CA GLU A 405 -6.30 7.29 -27.26
C GLU A 405 -5.61 7.44 -25.91
N GLY A 406 -6.31 7.97 -24.89
CA GLY A 406 -5.88 7.99 -23.49
C GLY A 406 -5.60 6.60 -22.93
N LYS A 407 -6.52 5.63 -23.17
CA LYS A 407 -6.28 4.21 -22.81
C LYS A 407 -5.07 3.62 -23.52
N ARG A 408 -4.87 3.93 -24.80
CA ARG A 408 -3.72 3.46 -25.57
C ARG A 408 -2.42 4.02 -25.02
N LEU A 409 -2.44 5.32 -24.70
CA LEU A 409 -1.30 6.03 -24.15
C LEU A 409 -0.98 5.55 -22.72
N ALA A 410 -2.01 5.35 -21.88
CA ALA A 410 -1.86 4.74 -20.53
C ALA A 410 -1.22 3.36 -20.61
N TYR A 411 -1.60 2.53 -21.59
CA TYR A 411 -0.98 1.22 -21.80
C TYR A 411 0.53 1.33 -22.08
N LEU A 412 0.95 2.26 -22.94
CA LEU A 412 2.35 2.50 -23.23
C LEU A 412 3.09 3.07 -22.00
N ASN A 413 2.45 3.96 -21.24
CA ASN A 413 3.00 4.56 -20.02
C ASN A 413 3.21 3.55 -18.89
N ILE A 414 2.47 2.45 -18.87
CA ILE A 414 2.69 1.31 -17.96
C ILE A 414 3.78 0.38 -18.50
N MET A 415 3.73 0.08 -19.80
CA MET A 415 4.55 -0.96 -20.43
C MET A 415 6.01 -0.56 -20.56
N ILE A 416 6.29 0.70 -20.93
CA ILE A 416 7.67 1.17 -21.17
C ILE A 416 8.51 1.15 -19.89
N PRO A 417 8.06 1.67 -18.72
CA PRO A 417 8.81 1.55 -17.46
C PRO A 417 9.10 0.09 -17.07
N MET A 418 8.16 -0.84 -17.32
CA MET A 418 8.39 -2.27 -17.06
C MET A 418 9.54 -2.82 -17.90
N LEU A 419 9.55 -2.53 -19.22
CA LEU A 419 10.62 -2.96 -20.12
C LEU A 419 11.94 -2.24 -19.79
N MET A 420 11.91 -0.95 -19.49
CA MET A 420 13.06 -0.16 -19.04
C MET A 420 13.71 -0.78 -17.80
N SER A 421 12.91 -1.15 -16.81
CA SER A 421 13.40 -1.81 -15.58
C SER A 421 14.14 -3.11 -15.87
N LEU A 422 13.65 -3.92 -16.83
CA LEU A 422 14.33 -5.15 -17.25
C LEU A 422 15.71 -4.87 -17.88
N TYR A 423 15.80 -3.87 -18.77
CA TYR A 423 17.07 -3.51 -19.41
C TYR A 423 18.03 -2.86 -18.42
N ASN A 424 17.56 -1.98 -17.54
CA ASN A 424 18.37 -1.37 -16.48
C ASN A 424 18.97 -2.44 -15.54
N LYS A 425 18.17 -3.44 -15.12
CA LYS A 425 18.65 -4.54 -14.28
C LYS A 425 19.74 -5.38 -14.99
N ARG A 426 19.57 -5.64 -16.29
CA ARG A 426 20.57 -6.35 -17.08
C ARG A 426 21.85 -5.53 -17.25
N LEU A 427 21.71 -4.22 -17.49
CA LEU A 427 22.82 -3.29 -17.59
C LEU A 427 23.59 -3.21 -16.28
N LYS A 428 22.90 -3.00 -15.16
CA LYS A 428 23.50 -2.97 -13.81
C LYS A 428 24.30 -4.24 -13.52
N LYS A 429 23.75 -5.43 -13.88
CA LYS A 429 24.44 -6.71 -13.71
C LYS A 429 25.70 -6.83 -14.60
N GLN A 430 25.71 -6.25 -15.81
CA GLN A 430 26.89 -6.31 -16.68
C GLN A 430 27.95 -5.31 -16.25
N LEU A 431 27.57 -4.09 -15.83
CA LEU A 431 28.49 -3.09 -15.30
C LEU A 431 29.19 -3.57 -14.03
N ALA A 432 28.44 -4.21 -13.12
CA ALA A 432 29.03 -4.79 -11.90
C ALA A 432 30.11 -5.84 -12.17
N LYS A 433 30.06 -6.54 -13.30
CA LYS A 433 31.14 -7.47 -13.71
C LYS A 433 32.44 -6.77 -14.15
N GLU A 434 32.33 -5.53 -14.51
CA GLU A 434 33.45 -4.66 -14.93
C GLU A 434 33.83 -3.67 -13.80
N ASN A 435 33.32 -3.89 -12.56
CA ASN A 435 33.49 -3.01 -11.39
C ASN A 435 33.02 -1.55 -11.61
N LEU A 436 31.99 -1.38 -12.43
CA LEU A 436 31.38 -0.10 -12.74
C LEU A 436 30.02 0.06 -12.08
N ASP A 437 29.74 1.25 -11.58
CA ASP A 437 28.44 1.58 -11.03
C ASP A 437 27.51 2.18 -12.11
N TYR A 438 26.28 1.67 -12.15
CA TYR A 438 25.22 2.18 -13.03
C TYR A 438 24.83 3.61 -12.70
N ASP A 439 24.83 3.97 -11.41
CA ASP A 439 24.35 5.27 -10.95
C ASP A 439 25.32 6.44 -11.31
N ASN A 440 26.55 6.12 -11.72
CA ASN A 440 27.53 7.09 -12.23
C ASN A 440 27.49 7.27 -13.77
N LEU A 441 26.55 6.62 -14.49
CA LEU A 441 26.43 6.76 -15.94
C LEU A 441 25.61 7.99 -16.33
N ASP A 442 26.20 8.86 -17.17
CA ASP A 442 25.49 9.96 -17.83
C ASP A 442 24.89 9.50 -19.16
N PHE A 443 23.56 9.28 -19.16
CA PHE A 443 22.84 8.95 -20.38
C PHE A 443 22.55 10.20 -21.24
N ARG A 444 22.57 11.42 -20.70
CA ARG A 444 22.16 12.64 -21.40
C ARG A 444 23.11 12.99 -22.54
N GLN A 445 24.41 12.78 -22.36
CA GLN A 445 25.40 13.03 -23.41
C GLN A 445 25.27 12.07 -24.61
N ASP A 446 24.97 10.79 -24.34
CA ASP A 446 24.81 9.78 -25.39
C ASP A 446 23.38 9.74 -25.98
N PHE A 447 22.40 10.30 -25.26
CA PHE A 447 20.98 10.39 -25.64
C PHE A 447 20.46 11.83 -25.43
N PRO A 448 20.89 12.79 -26.26
CA PRO A 448 20.55 14.23 -26.09
C PRO A 448 19.04 14.50 -26.12
N GLN A 449 18.25 13.61 -26.72
CA GLN A 449 16.78 13.69 -26.69
C GLN A 449 16.20 13.71 -25.27
N LEU A 450 16.91 13.17 -24.26
CA LEU A 450 16.46 13.22 -22.87
C LEU A 450 16.35 14.67 -22.35
N ILE A 451 17.22 15.55 -22.83
CA ILE A 451 17.25 16.97 -22.43
C ILE A 451 15.99 17.70 -22.93
N SER A 452 15.45 17.31 -24.10
CA SER A 452 14.28 17.97 -24.71
C SER A 452 12.97 17.75 -23.94
N TYR A 453 12.95 16.85 -22.97
CA TYR A 453 11.75 16.52 -22.16
C TYR A 453 11.81 17.10 -20.74
N THR A 454 12.83 17.89 -20.41
CA THR A 454 12.93 18.55 -19.09
C THR A 454 13.01 20.08 -19.28
N PRO A 455 12.24 20.85 -18.52
CA PRO A 455 12.26 22.32 -18.60
C PRO A 455 13.50 22.93 -17.93
N LEU A 456 14.21 22.18 -17.07
CA LEU A 456 15.30 22.68 -16.22
C LEU A 456 16.40 23.42 -17.00
N PRO A 457 16.95 22.92 -18.13
CA PRO A 457 18.00 23.63 -18.86
C PRO A 457 17.54 24.99 -19.40
N SER A 458 16.28 25.09 -19.84
CA SER A 458 15.70 26.36 -20.32
C SER A 458 15.48 27.31 -19.14
N ILE A 459 14.96 26.83 -18.01
CA ILE A 459 14.78 27.63 -16.78
C ILE A 459 16.13 28.20 -16.33
N GLN A 460 17.16 27.35 -16.22
CA GLN A 460 18.52 27.80 -15.84
C GLN A 460 19.12 28.79 -16.79
N ARG A 461 18.93 28.61 -18.11
CA ARG A 461 19.39 29.54 -19.12
C ARG A 461 18.71 30.89 -18.98
N ILE A 462 17.37 30.90 -18.81
CA ILE A 462 16.60 32.15 -18.64
C ILE A 462 17.02 32.86 -17.35
N LYS A 463 17.15 32.11 -16.24
CA LYS A 463 17.66 32.67 -14.99
C LYS A 463 19.01 33.34 -15.13
N LYS A 464 19.94 32.70 -15.82
CA LYS A 464 21.26 33.27 -16.08
C LYS A 464 21.17 34.55 -16.92
N LEU A 465 20.25 34.65 -17.88
CA LEU A 465 20.03 35.86 -18.65
C LEU A 465 19.49 36.98 -17.75
N ILE A 466 18.56 36.69 -16.85
CA ILE A 466 18.03 37.67 -15.89
C ILE A 466 19.14 38.11 -14.92
N ASP A 467 19.96 37.19 -14.42
CA ASP A 467 21.05 37.50 -13.49
C ASP A 467 22.15 38.35 -14.12
N ASN A 468 22.26 38.35 -15.43
CA ASN A 468 23.22 39.20 -16.21
C ASN A 468 22.67 40.59 -16.54
N LEU A 469 21.40 40.88 -16.20
CA LEU A 469 20.87 42.24 -16.38
C LEU A 469 21.56 43.25 -15.43
N PRO A 470 21.62 44.53 -15.77
CA PRO A 470 22.02 45.60 -14.87
C PRO A 470 21.15 45.61 -13.60
N GLU A 471 21.72 45.96 -12.43
CA GLU A 471 21.04 45.87 -11.14
C GLU A 471 19.74 46.68 -11.08
N ASN A 472 19.76 47.89 -11.64
CA ASN A 472 18.59 48.76 -11.77
C ASN A 472 17.44 48.15 -12.59
N LEU A 473 17.74 47.23 -13.51
CA LEU A 473 16.70 46.49 -14.27
C LEU A 473 16.25 45.21 -13.52
N LYS A 474 17.13 44.58 -12.77
CA LYS A 474 16.75 43.45 -11.94
C LYS A 474 15.70 43.79 -10.90
N GLU A 475 15.82 44.98 -10.28
CA GLU A 475 14.82 45.48 -9.30
C GLU A 475 13.42 45.67 -9.93
N GLN A 476 13.36 45.81 -11.27
CA GLN A 476 12.10 45.89 -12.00
C GLN A 476 11.54 44.49 -12.39
N CYS A 477 12.34 43.43 -12.32
CA CYS A 477 11.96 42.08 -12.69
C CYS A 477 11.25 41.33 -11.54
N VAL A 478 10.29 41.97 -10.87
CA VAL A 478 9.53 41.38 -9.75
C VAL A 478 8.31 40.55 -10.21
N SER A 479 7.89 40.71 -11.47
CA SER A 479 6.80 39.94 -12.08
C SER A 479 7.02 39.82 -13.60
N LEU A 480 6.41 38.82 -14.22
CA LEU A 480 6.47 38.63 -15.66
C LEU A 480 5.83 39.83 -16.42
N GLU A 481 4.76 40.39 -15.84
CA GLU A 481 4.08 41.55 -16.41
C GLU A 481 5.02 42.77 -16.46
N LYS A 482 5.76 43.04 -15.37
CA LYS A 482 6.75 44.12 -15.33
C LYS A 482 7.93 43.84 -16.28
N LEU A 483 8.43 42.61 -16.29
CA LEU A 483 9.49 42.20 -17.20
C LEU A 483 9.12 42.49 -18.67
N ARG A 484 7.85 42.29 -19.07
CA ARG A 484 7.36 42.57 -20.44
C ARG A 484 7.39 44.04 -20.82
N THR A 485 7.53 44.95 -19.85
CA THR A 485 7.65 46.40 -20.09
C THR A 485 9.10 46.86 -20.23
N VAL A 486 10.07 46.03 -19.92
CA VAL A 486 11.51 46.34 -20.01
C VAL A 486 12.03 45.99 -21.38
N LYS A 487 12.43 47.00 -22.16
CA LYS A 487 12.91 46.81 -23.54
C LYS A 487 14.14 45.90 -23.65
N GLU A 488 15.04 46.00 -22.70
CA GLU A 488 16.28 45.23 -22.63
C GLU A 488 16.04 43.78 -22.32
N ALA A 489 14.85 43.43 -21.84
CA ALA A 489 14.44 42.05 -21.52
C ALA A 489 13.75 41.31 -22.68
N GLU A 490 13.64 41.89 -23.86
CA GLU A 490 12.93 41.30 -25.01
C GLU A 490 13.44 39.87 -25.31
N SER A 491 14.76 39.68 -25.33
CA SER A 491 15.36 38.34 -25.54
C SER A 491 14.99 37.33 -24.47
N ILE A 492 14.82 37.78 -23.23
CA ILE A 492 14.42 36.94 -22.10
C ILE A 492 12.94 36.54 -22.25
N ILE A 493 12.09 37.46 -22.67
CA ILE A 493 10.67 37.22 -22.93
C ILE A 493 10.48 36.16 -24.02
N ILE A 494 11.25 36.28 -25.13
CA ILE A 494 11.23 35.28 -26.21
C ILE A 494 11.59 33.89 -25.71
N GLU A 495 12.58 33.79 -24.84
CA GLU A 495 12.97 32.51 -24.22
C GLU A 495 11.89 31.97 -23.25
N ILE A 496 11.23 32.84 -22.47
CA ILE A 496 10.10 32.46 -21.62
C ILE A 496 8.92 31.99 -22.46
N ASP A 497 8.57 32.70 -23.51
CA ASP A 497 7.48 32.33 -24.41
C ASP A 497 7.79 31.01 -25.15
N SER A 498 9.07 30.76 -25.52
CA SER A 498 9.52 29.48 -26.05
C SER A 498 9.39 28.36 -25.01
N LEU A 499 9.77 28.60 -23.75
CA LEU A 499 9.60 27.64 -22.63
C LEU A 499 8.12 27.31 -22.44
N LEU A 500 7.24 28.31 -22.46
CA LEU A 500 5.79 28.10 -22.34
C LEU A 500 5.21 27.35 -23.54
N LYS A 501 5.70 27.59 -24.75
CA LYS A 501 5.29 26.84 -25.94
C LYS A 501 5.67 25.35 -25.84
N ASP A 502 6.86 25.05 -25.35
CA ASP A 502 7.35 23.66 -25.26
C ASP A 502 6.79 22.92 -24.03
N PHE A 503 6.67 23.59 -22.89
CA PHE A 503 6.34 23.02 -21.59
C PHE A 503 5.05 23.56 -20.96
N GLY A 504 4.31 24.42 -21.62
CA GLY A 504 3.08 25.05 -21.10
C GLY A 504 1.99 24.05 -20.73
N HIS A 505 2.07 22.83 -21.25
CA HIS A 505 1.16 21.73 -20.91
C HIS A 505 1.43 21.09 -19.53
N LEU A 506 2.55 21.42 -18.87
CA LEU A 506 2.84 20.93 -17.51
C LEU A 506 1.91 21.58 -16.48
N SER A 507 1.78 20.94 -15.33
CA SER A 507 1.02 21.42 -14.16
C SER A 507 1.61 20.84 -12.88
N GLU A 508 1.10 21.23 -11.72
CA GLU A 508 1.48 20.69 -10.41
C GLU A 508 1.33 19.17 -10.31
N SER A 509 0.32 18.62 -10.98
CA SER A 509 0.08 17.19 -11.07
C SER A 509 -0.13 16.78 -12.52
N GLY A 510 0.80 16.02 -13.07
CA GLY A 510 0.74 15.55 -14.44
C GLY A 510 -0.45 14.63 -14.75
N ASN A 511 -1.01 13.99 -13.73
CA ASN A 511 -2.09 13.01 -13.83
C ASN A 511 -3.47 13.55 -13.39
N ASP A 512 -3.56 14.81 -13.01
CA ASP A 512 -4.81 15.48 -12.64
C ASP A 512 -5.08 16.69 -13.53
N PHE A 513 -6.03 16.53 -14.46
CA PHE A 513 -6.38 17.60 -15.39
C PHE A 513 -7.24 18.72 -14.77
N SER A 514 -7.58 18.65 -13.48
CA SER A 514 -8.25 19.76 -12.79
C SER A 514 -7.30 20.89 -12.38
N PHE A 515 -5.99 20.62 -12.33
CA PHE A 515 -4.98 21.63 -12.05
C PHE A 515 -4.70 22.53 -13.26
N PRO A 516 -4.49 23.84 -13.05
CA PRO A 516 -4.12 24.76 -14.12
C PRO A 516 -2.77 24.38 -14.71
N LYS A 517 -2.61 24.61 -16.02
CA LYS A 517 -1.38 24.38 -16.75
C LYS A 517 -0.48 25.62 -16.69
N TRP A 518 0.81 25.45 -16.94
CA TRP A 518 1.77 26.55 -16.99
C TRP A 518 1.37 27.63 -17.99
N GLU A 519 0.80 27.23 -19.16
CA GLU A 519 0.27 28.17 -20.15
C GLU A 519 -0.92 29.00 -19.62
N GLU A 520 -1.65 28.52 -18.61
CA GLU A 520 -2.75 29.23 -17.96
C GLU A 520 -2.27 30.15 -16.81
N LYS A 521 -1.09 29.87 -16.24
CA LYS A 521 -0.46 30.61 -15.15
C LYS A 521 1.02 30.93 -15.45
N PRO A 522 1.34 31.78 -16.45
CA PRO A 522 2.72 32.09 -16.83
C PRO A 522 3.55 32.73 -15.70
N GLU A 523 2.90 33.47 -14.80
CA GLU A 523 3.54 34.08 -13.64
C GLU A 523 4.16 33.04 -12.71
N LEU A 524 3.49 31.89 -12.54
CA LEU A 524 4.03 30.79 -11.76
C LEU A 524 5.34 30.27 -12.36
N VAL A 525 5.43 30.19 -13.70
CA VAL A 525 6.66 29.78 -14.39
C VAL A 525 7.76 30.79 -14.19
N PHE A 526 7.42 32.08 -14.23
CA PHE A 526 8.36 33.14 -13.94
C PHE A 526 8.92 33.04 -12.51
N ASN A 527 8.06 32.82 -11.53
CA ASN A 527 8.48 32.58 -10.15
C ASN A 527 9.39 31.35 -10.01
N LEU A 528 9.10 30.26 -10.75
CA LEU A 528 9.98 29.10 -10.80
C LEU A 528 11.38 29.45 -11.38
N ILE A 529 11.42 30.28 -12.42
CA ILE A 529 12.68 30.77 -13.01
C ILE A 529 13.44 31.61 -11.98
N MET A 530 12.78 32.59 -11.37
CA MET A 530 13.40 33.49 -10.39
C MET A 530 13.96 32.73 -9.19
N ASN A 531 13.24 31.71 -8.76
CA ASN A 531 13.58 30.87 -7.63
C ASN A 531 14.57 29.74 -7.96
N SER A 532 14.91 29.53 -9.23
CA SER A 532 15.91 28.51 -9.62
C SER A 532 17.32 28.91 -9.20
N SER A 533 18.15 27.95 -8.74
CA SER A 533 19.57 28.17 -8.50
C SER A 533 20.40 27.57 -9.64
N ALA A 534 21.51 28.23 -9.97
CA ALA A 534 22.53 27.64 -10.83
C ALA A 534 23.28 26.56 -10.00
N ALA A 535 22.80 25.32 -10.04
CA ALA A 535 23.51 24.23 -9.38
C ALA A 535 24.72 23.82 -10.24
N GLU A 536 25.91 24.03 -9.71
CA GLU A 536 27.11 23.38 -10.24
C GLU A 536 27.06 21.90 -9.86
N HIS A 537 27.01 21.04 -10.86
CA HIS A 537 26.89 19.58 -10.65
C HIS A 537 28.25 19.01 -10.20
N GLY A 538 28.31 18.55 -8.94
CA GLY A 538 29.52 18.04 -8.30
C GLY A 538 29.83 16.54 -8.49
N SER A 539 29.06 15.74 -9.22
CA SER A 539 29.35 14.33 -9.46
C SER A 539 30.03 14.09 -10.80
N ARG A 540 31.19 13.42 -10.79
CA ARG A 540 31.84 12.95 -12.02
C ARG A 540 31.01 11.83 -12.63
N LEU A 541 30.05 12.21 -13.44
CA LEU A 541 29.33 11.28 -14.29
C LEU A 541 30.18 10.97 -15.54
N TYR A 542 30.15 9.75 -16.02
CA TYR A 542 30.88 9.30 -17.20
C TYR A 542 29.96 8.67 -18.23
N THR A 543 30.27 8.86 -19.50
CA THR A 543 29.61 8.16 -20.60
C THR A 543 30.29 6.82 -20.89
N LEU A 544 29.64 5.99 -21.68
CA LEU A 544 30.26 4.75 -22.15
C LEU A 544 31.51 5.05 -23.04
N LYS A 545 31.51 6.19 -23.74
CA LYS A 545 32.65 6.67 -24.55
C LYS A 545 33.85 7.10 -23.70
N ASP A 546 33.59 7.75 -22.58
CA ASP A 546 34.67 8.15 -21.65
C ASP A 546 35.35 6.90 -21.05
N LEU A 547 34.57 5.88 -20.70
CA LEU A 547 35.13 4.61 -20.23
C LEU A 547 36.00 3.95 -21.30
N GLN A 548 35.60 4.00 -22.59
CA GLN A 548 36.44 3.49 -23.68
C GLN A 548 37.74 4.26 -23.85
N LYS A 549 37.68 5.61 -23.75
CA LYS A 549 38.89 6.46 -23.84
C LYS A 549 39.86 6.16 -22.68
N ASN A 550 39.31 5.78 -21.52
CA ASN A 550 40.09 5.42 -20.34
C ASN A 550 40.56 3.95 -20.34
N GLY A 551 40.51 3.28 -21.49
CA GLY A 551 41.10 1.95 -21.69
C GLY A 551 40.17 0.77 -21.42
N LEU A 552 38.89 0.99 -21.07
CA LEU A 552 37.97 -0.11 -20.85
C LEU A 552 37.57 -0.77 -22.18
N LYS A 553 37.81 -2.07 -22.33
CA LYS A 553 37.33 -2.86 -23.47
C LYS A 553 35.85 -3.17 -23.34
N ILE A 554 35.00 -2.37 -23.97
CA ILE A 554 33.53 -2.58 -23.91
C ILE A 554 33.12 -3.74 -24.82
N ARG A 555 32.55 -4.78 -24.20
CA ARG A 555 31.98 -5.94 -24.93
C ARG A 555 30.79 -5.53 -25.80
N PRO A 556 30.60 -6.09 -27.00
CA PRO A 556 29.44 -5.79 -27.85
C PRO A 556 28.09 -6.00 -27.15
N SER A 557 27.99 -6.97 -26.24
CA SER A 557 26.81 -7.24 -25.43
C SER A 557 26.48 -6.09 -24.48
N LEU A 558 27.48 -5.50 -23.81
CA LEU A 558 27.31 -4.35 -22.93
C LEU A 558 26.85 -3.13 -23.72
N ARG A 559 27.50 -2.85 -24.87
CA ARG A 559 27.10 -1.75 -25.76
C ARG A 559 25.64 -1.87 -26.23
N ARG A 560 25.20 -3.09 -26.61
CA ARG A 560 23.82 -3.35 -27.04
C ARG A 560 22.82 -3.11 -25.92
N ILE A 561 23.10 -3.58 -24.70
CA ILE A 561 22.21 -3.39 -23.54
C ILE A 561 22.18 -1.93 -23.12
N TYR A 562 23.31 -1.23 -23.09
CA TYR A 562 23.39 0.20 -22.82
C TYR A 562 22.52 1.01 -23.79
N LYS A 563 22.68 0.75 -25.12
CA LYS A 563 21.86 1.43 -26.15
C LYS A 563 20.36 1.16 -25.93
N LYS A 564 19.99 -0.08 -25.60
CA LYS A 564 18.59 -0.41 -25.29
C LYS A 564 18.10 0.31 -24.05
N ALA A 565 18.86 0.29 -22.96
CA ALA A 565 18.50 0.99 -21.71
C ALA A 565 18.31 2.50 -21.96
N GLY A 566 19.20 3.14 -22.73
CA GLY A 566 19.08 4.54 -23.13
C GLY A 566 17.86 4.82 -24.01
N ASN A 567 17.61 4.01 -25.04
CA ASN A 567 16.41 4.13 -25.87
C ASN A 567 15.12 4.07 -25.03
N PHE A 568 15.02 3.11 -24.10
CA PHE A 568 13.84 2.99 -23.25
C PHE A 568 13.68 4.14 -22.25
N LYS A 569 14.79 4.79 -21.84
CA LYS A 569 14.70 6.05 -21.10
C LYS A 569 14.09 7.16 -21.99
N VAL A 570 14.54 7.29 -23.22
CA VAL A 570 13.96 8.25 -24.19
C VAL A 570 12.47 7.96 -24.42
N TYR A 571 12.10 6.71 -24.68
CA TYR A 571 10.70 6.32 -24.90
C TYR A 571 9.82 6.62 -23.69
N ARG A 572 10.34 6.43 -22.47
CA ARG A 572 9.63 6.78 -21.24
C ARG A 572 9.32 8.28 -21.20
N GLU A 573 10.32 9.13 -21.45
CA GLU A 573 10.11 10.59 -21.45
C GLU A 573 9.13 11.02 -22.53
N GLN A 574 9.25 10.46 -23.74
CA GLN A 574 8.32 10.72 -24.86
C GLN A 574 6.87 10.42 -24.49
N ILE A 575 6.63 9.25 -23.92
CA ILE A 575 5.28 8.83 -23.55
C ILE A 575 4.76 9.61 -22.34
N SER A 576 5.59 9.85 -21.34
CA SER A 576 5.22 10.64 -20.17
C SER A 576 4.81 12.06 -20.56
N SER A 577 5.61 12.73 -21.39
CA SER A 577 5.28 14.06 -21.89
C SER A 577 3.97 14.08 -22.70
N LEU A 578 3.79 13.11 -23.61
CA LEU A 578 2.55 13.01 -24.39
C LEU A 578 1.33 12.68 -23.53
N PHE A 579 1.51 11.89 -22.46
CA PHE A 579 0.45 11.56 -21.52
C PHE A 579 -0.01 12.80 -20.75
N ILE A 580 0.92 13.60 -20.24
CA ILE A 580 0.61 14.88 -19.58
C ILE A 580 -0.06 15.85 -20.57
N TYR A 581 0.42 15.91 -21.81
CA TYR A 581 -0.21 16.70 -22.86
C TYR A 581 -1.65 16.27 -23.11
N GLY A 582 -1.93 14.96 -23.16
CA GLY A 582 -3.27 14.40 -23.30
C GLY A 582 -4.21 14.82 -22.15
N TYR A 583 -3.73 14.85 -20.93
CA TYR A 583 -4.48 15.38 -19.78
C TYR A 583 -4.79 16.88 -19.96
N GLY A 584 -3.89 17.65 -20.56
CA GLY A 584 -4.16 19.02 -20.95
C GLY A 584 -5.33 19.16 -21.93
N GLN A 585 -5.50 18.21 -22.87
CA GLN A 585 -6.64 18.22 -23.80
C GLN A 585 -7.97 17.89 -23.09
N PHE A 586 -7.99 16.94 -22.12
CA PHE A 586 -9.15 16.75 -21.27
C PHE A 586 -9.53 18.02 -20.51
N ARG A 587 -8.56 18.72 -19.95
CA ARG A 587 -8.80 19.99 -19.28
C ARG A 587 -9.43 21.03 -20.20
N LYS A 588 -8.86 21.24 -21.38
CA LYS A 588 -9.38 22.17 -22.38
C LYS A 588 -10.83 21.84 -22.76
N LEU A 589 -11.11 20.55 -23.01
CA LEU A 589 -12.43 20.06 -23.30
C LEU A 589 -13.45 20.38 -22.19
N PHE A 590 -13.12 20.02 -20.93
CA PHE A 590 -14.03 20.21 -19.81
C PHE A 590 -14.20 21.68 -19.42
N ILE A 591 -13.18 22.54 -19.58
CA ILE A 591 -13.34 23.98 -19.36
C ILE A 591 -14.28 24.59 -20.43
N LYS A 592 -14.14 24.19 -21.70
CA LYS A 592 -15.08 24.63 -22.76
C LYS A 592 -16.52 24.22 -22.45
N LEU A 593 -16.71 22.96 -22.07
CA LEU A 593 -18.02 22.45 -21.66
C LEU A 593 -18.53 23.17 -20.40
N GLY A 594 -17.66 23.44 -19.43
CA GLY A 594 -18.01 24.21 -18.23
C GLY A 594 -18.44 25.63 -18.55
N LYS A 595 -17.86 26.28 -19.56
CA LYS A 595 -18.31 27.59 -20.04
C LYS A 595 -19.71 27.52 -20.65
N ASP A 596 -20.02 26.50 -21.44
CA ASP A 596 -21.35 26.25 -21.99
C ASP A 596 -22.38 25.97 -20.87
N MET A 597 -22.06 25.09 -19.93
CA MET A 597 -22.91 24.79 -18.78
C MET A 597 -23.16 26.01 -17.89
N LYS A 598 -22.16 26.88 -17.70
CA LYS A 598 -22.33 28.17 -17.02
C LYS A 598 -23.27 29.07 -17.79
N GLY A 599 -23.12 29.20 -19.11
CA GLY A 599 -24.03 29.98 -19.97
C GLY A 599 -25.50 29.54 -19.87
N ARG A 600 -25.74 28.24 -19.64
CA ARG A 600 -27.06 27.66 -19.39
C ARG A 600 -27.54 27.76 -17.93
N GLY A 601 -26.72 28.34 -17.02
CA GLY A 601 -27.02 28.48 -15.61
C GLY A 601 -26.94 27.20 -14.77
N ILE A 602 -26.42 26.09 -15.34
CA ILE A 602 -26.31 24.79 -14.67
C ILE A 602 -25.26 24.81 -13.55
N ILE A 603 -24.18 25.54 -13.79
CA ILE A 603 -23.05 25.73 -12.84
C ILE A 603 -22.73 27.23 -12.73
N ASP A 604 -22.13 27.65 -11.62
CA ASP A 604 -21.84 29.08 -11.36
C ASP A 604 -20.48 29.49 -11.93
N SER A 605 -19.51 28.60 -11.97
CA SER A 605 -18.20 28.80 -12.57
C SER A 605 -17.87 27.69 -13.58
N ALA A 606 -17.16 28.02 -14.65
CA ALA A 606 -16.70 27.00 -15.60
C ALA A 606 -15.85 25.90 -14.96
N TYR A 607 -15.12 26.25 -13.89
CA TYR A 607 -14.29 25.30 -13.14
C TYR A 607 -15.08 24.41 -12.19
N ASP A 608 -16.34 24.69 -11.93
CA ASP A 608 -17.23 23.89 -11.10
C ASP A 608 -17.50 22.51 -11.72
N ILE A 609 -17.33 22.39 -13.03
CA ILE A 609 -17.45 21.12 -13.75
C ILE A 609 -16.54 20.03 -13.18
N PHE A 610 -15.40 20.37 -12.61
CA PHE A 610 -14.48 19.38 -12.03
C PHE A 610 -15.01 18.71 -10.76
N TYR A 611 -16.02 19.30 -10.11
CA TYR A 611 -16.69 18.73 -8.94
C TYR A 611 -17.86 17.80 -9.31
N LEU A 612 -18.25 17.72 -10.59
CA LEU A 612 -19.23 16.77 -11.10
C LEU A 612 -18.53 15.50 -11.58
N ARG A 613 -19.21 14.36 -11.53
CA ARG A 613 -18.75 13.14 -12.19
C ARG A 613 -19.09 13.19 -13.68
N LYS A 614 -18.40 12.38 -14.48
CA LYS A 614 -18.65 12.30 -15.92
C LYS A 614 -20.11 11.92 -16.23
N GLU A 615 -20.66 10.96 -15.48
CA GLU A 615 -22.05 10.49 -15.64
C GLU A 615 -23.06 11.58 -15.28
N GLU A 616 -22.75 12.41 -14.27
CA GLU A 616 -23.58 13.56 -13.88
C GLU A 616 -23.57 14.65 -14.94
N ILE A 617 -22.43 14.87 -15.60
CA ILE A 617 -22.29 15.79 -16.72
C ILE A 617 -23.12 15.30 -17.92
N ASP A 618 -23.01 14.01 -18.28
CA ASP A 618 -23.79 13.45 -19.38
C ASP A 618 -25.29 13.58 -19.13
N ALA A 619 -25.74 13.22 -17.93
CA ALA A 619 -27.16 13.38 -17.56
C ALA A 619 -27.61 14.86 -17.60
N ALA A 620 -26.73 15.81 -17.22
CA ALA A 620 -27.01 17.22 -17.31
C ALA A 620 -27.11 17.75 -18.77
N LEU A 621 -26.46 17.09 -19.72
CA LEU A 621 -26.50 17.49 -21.15
C LEU A 621 -27.66 16.90 -21.90
N GLU A 622 -28.19 15.73 -21.52
CA GLU A 622 -29.27 15.03 -22.26
C GLU A 622 -30.63 15.67 -22.06
N LYS A 623 -31.04 16.00 -20.85
CA LYS A 623 -32.31 16.71 -20.54
C LYS A 623 -32.23 17.37 -19.17
N ILE A 624 -32.30 18.69 -19.12
CA ILE A 624 -32.42 19.41 -17.85
C ILE A 624 -33.78 20.05 -17.76
N GLU A 625 -34.58 19.63 -16.77
CA GLU A 625 -35.69 20.42 -16.26
C GLU A 625 -35.11 21.49 -15.29
N THR A 626 -35.71 22.67 -15.33
CA THR A 626 -35.25 23.82 -14.48
C THR A 626 -35.18 23.44 -12.98
N SER A 627 -36.02 22.52 -12.53
CA SER A 627 -36.03 21.93 -11.19
C SER A 627 -34.78 21.16 -10.83
N GLN A 628 -34.03 20.64 -11.80
CA GLN A 628 -32.83 19.83 -11.58
C GLN A 628 -31.52 20.65 -11.52
N ILE A 629 -31.55 21.90 -11.99
CA ILE A 629 -30.37 22.78 -11.99
C ILE A 629 -29.83 22.99 -10.58
N ASN A 630 -30.70 23.29 -9.61
CA ASN A 630 -30.29 23.49 -8.22
C ASN A 630 -29.60 22.25 -7.62
N ARG A 631 -30.04 21.04 -8.02
CA ARG A 631 -29.40 19.79 -7.56
C ARG A 631 -27.93 19.72 -7.93
N TYR A 632 -27.52 20.15 -9.13
CA TYR A 632 -26.11 20.13 -9.55
C TYR A 632 -25.29 21.16 -8.75
N LYS A 633 -25.85 22.34 -8.50
CA LYS A 633 -25.20 23.36 -7.69
C LYS A 633 -25.00 22.89 -6.23
N ASP A 634 -26.01 22.23 -5.66
CA ASP A 634 -25.95 21.65 -4.32
C ASP A 634 -24.87 20.55 -4.23
N ILE A 635 -24.80 19.65 -5.21
CA ILE A 635 -23.76 18.61 -5.29
C ILE A 635 -22.37 19.23 -5.34
N ILE A 636 -22.18 20.27 -6.15
CA ILE A 636 -20.90 20.97 -6.30
C ILE A 636 -20.53 21.63 -4.97
N GLN A 637 -21.46 22.38 -4.36
CA GLN A 637 -21.18 23.08 -3.11
C GLN A 637 -20.87 22.09 -1.98
N LYS A 638 -21.62 21.00 -1.86
CA LYS A 638 -21.37 19.94 -0.90
C LYS A 638 -19.95 19.38 -1.05
N ARG A 639 -19.55 19.01 -2.29
CA ARG A 639 -18.21 18.47 -2.55
C ARG A 639 -17.09 19.46 -2.30
N LYS A 640 -17.31 20.76 -2.61
CA LYS A 640 -16.34 21.81 -2.28
C LYS A 640 -16.13 21.92 -0.77
N ASN A 641 -17.21 21.95 0.01
CA ASN A 641 -17.16 22.03 1.46
C ASN A 641 -16.46 20.79 2.05
N GLU A 642 -16.86 19.58 1.64
CA GLU A 642 -16.25 18.34 2.11
C GLU A 642 -14.73 18.29 1.79
N MET A 643 -14.31 18.75 0.62
CA MET A 643 -12.90 18.81 0.25
C MET A 643 -12.13 19.84 1.08
N GLU A 644 -12.73 21.00 1.32
CA GLU A 644 -12.09 22.05 2.14
C GLU A 644 -11.97 21.62 3.61
N GLU A 645 -12.99 21.00 4.18
CA GLU A 645 -12.98 20.49 5.57
C GLU A 645 -11.94 19.36 5.76
N THR A 646 -11.64 18.63 4.69
CA THR A 646 -10.77 17.44 4.76
C THR A 646 -9.40 17.65 4.10
N LYS A 647 -9.05 18.87 3.68
CA LYS A 647 -7.80 19.13 2.94
C LYS A 647 -6.53 18.86 3.73
N ASP A 648 -6.56 19.15 5.04
CA ASP A 648 -5.41 19.02 5.94
C ASP A 648 -5.39 17.67 6.69
N ILE A 649 -6.31 16.76 6.34
CA ILE A 649 -6.40 15.46 6.96
C ILE A 649 -5.26 14.57 6.48
N VAL A 650 -4.43 14.13 7.42
CA VAL A 650 -3.39 13.13 7.18
C VAL A 650 -3.99 11.74 7.38
N LEU A 651 -4.08 10.99 6.30
CA LEU A 651 -4.61 9.64 6.30
C LEU A 651 -3.50 8.59 6.48
N PRO A 652 -3.77 7.49 7.21
CA PRO A 652 -2.83 6.40 7.35
C PRO A 652 -2.50 5.78 5.97
N THR A 653 -1.27 5.30 5.80
CA THR A 653 -0.83 4.66 4.54
C THR A 653 -1.67 3.45 4.16
N VAL A 654 -2.24 2.77 5.18
CA VAL A 654 -3.08 1.58 4.99
C VAL A 654 -4.38 1.74 5.76
N ILE A 655 -5.49 1.46 5.07
CA ILE A 655 -6.84 1.47 5.64
C ILE A 655 -7.41 0.05 5.57
N TYR A 656 -7.96 -0.43 6.69
CA TYR A 656 -8.60 -1.73 6.83
C TYR A 656 -10.11 -1.56 6.86
N GLY A 657 -10.82 -2.25 5.96
CA GLY A 657 -12.26 -2.13 5.81
C GLY A 657 -12.68 -1.04 4.84
N GLU A 658 -13.99 -0.85 4.74
CA GLU A 658 -14.64 0.05 3.78
C GLU A 658 -14.88 1.45 4.35
N GLU A 659 -14.72 1.64 5.65
CA GLU A 659 -15.01 2.90 6.31
C GLU A 659 -13.77 3.80 6.36
N ALA A 660 -14.00 5.10 6.30
CA ALA A 660 -12.94 6.09 6.45
C ALA A 660 -12.43 6.08 7.91
N PRO A 661 -11.11 6.10 8.14
CA PRO A 661 -10.56 6.04 9.48
C PRO A 661 -10.85 7.31 10.28
N ILE A 662 -11.05 7.17 11.59
CA ILE A 662 -11.05 8.27 12.55
C ILE A 662 -9.58 8.67 12.78
N LEU A 663 -9.28 9.98 12.71
CA LEU A 663 -7.92 10.46 12.69
C LEU A 663 -7.51 11.05 14.03
N GLU A 664 -6.39 10.57 14.57
CA GLU A 664 -5.71 11.18 15.71
C GLU A 664 -4.47 11.96 15.23
N ARG A 665 -4.25 13.17 15.77
CA ARG A 665 -3.05 13.97 15.53
C ARG A 665 -1.97 13.56 16.54
N GLY A 666 -0.86 12.98 16.09
CA GLY A 666 0.28 12.63 16.96
C GLY A 666 1.62 13.14 16.41
N LYS A 667 2.50 13.62 17.32
CA LYS A 667 3.89 14.03 16.99
C LYS A 667 4.87 12.90 17.30
N VAL A 668 5.79 12.60 16.37
CA VAL A 668 6.86 11.58 16.55
C VAL A 668 8.22 12.23 16.32
N LYS A 669 9.23 11.88 17.13
CA LYS A 669 10.57 12.52 17.13
C LYS A 669 11.50 12.03 16.02
N ASN A 670 11.47 10.75 15.66
CA ASN A 670 12.33 10.18 14.63
C ASN A 670 11.48 9.53 13.54
N HIS A 671 11.84 9.80 12.28
CA HIS A 671 11.17 9.27 11.12
C HIS A 671 12.15 8.48 10.28
N SER A 672 11.77 7.30 9.85
CA SER A 672 12.54 6.49 8.90
C SER A 672 11.92 6.51 7.53
N GLY A 673 12.77 6.52 6.51
CA GLY A 673 12.37 6.46 5.11
C GLY A 673 13.30 5.60 4.28
N ILE A 674 13.06 5.57 2.98
CA ILE A 674 13.96 4.92 2.03
C ILE A 674 15.04 5.92 1.63
N SER A 675 16.30 5.57 1.90
CA SER A 675 17.45 6.30 1.38
C SER A 675 17.46 6.26 -0.16
N THR A 676 17.47 7.41 -0.81
CA THR A 676 17.52 7.50 -2.28
C THR A 676 18.66 8.35 -2.82
N SER A 677 19.25 9.18 -2.00
CA SER A 677 20.49 9.89 -2.27
C SER A 677 21.28 10.01 -0.98
N SER A 678 22.55 9.60 -1.01
CA SER A 678 23.43 9.53 0.17
C SER A 678 23.90 10.91 0.64
N GLY A 679 24.35 10.97 1.88
CA GLY A 679 24.88 12.18 2.53
C GLY A 679 24.09 12.53 3.78
N THR A 680 24.60 13.49 4.55
CA THR A 680 23.96 14.01 5.76
C THR A 680 23.87 15.53 5.66
N TYR A 681 22.71 16.07 5.99
CA TYR A 681 22.47 17.51 5.98
C TYR A 681 21.62 17.94 7.16
N SER A 682 22.01 19.04 7.82
CA SER A 682 21.24 19.66 8.90
C SER A 682 20.81 21.08 8.49
N GLY A 683 19.55 21.40 8.75
CA GLY A 683 18.97 22.69 8.36
C GLY A 683 17.56 22.88 8.94
N LYS A 684 16.88 23.90 8.46
CA LYS A 684 15.49 24.17 8.82
C LYS A 684 14.54 23.42 7.90
N THR A 685 13.48 22.85 8.47
CA THR A 685 12.42 22.23 7.67
C THR A 685 11.57 23.26 6.94
N ARG A 686 11.14 22.95 5.73
CA ARG A 686 10.19 23.70 4.94
C ARG A 686 9.17 22.74 4.35
N VAL A 687 7.93 22.84 4.81
CA VAL A 687 6.83 22.08 4.22
C VAL A 687 6.39 22.77 2.94
N VAL A 688 6.34 22.01 1.86
CA VAL A 688 5.91 22.47 0.54
C VAL A 688 4.86 21.48 0.05
N GLN A 689 3.61 21.88 0.10
CA GLN A 689 2.49 21.01 -0.33
C GLN A 689 2.00 21.35 -1.74
N ARG A 690 2.17 22.60 -2.16
CA ARG A 690 1.66 23.15 -3.43
C ARG A 690 2.69 24.09 -4.04
N THR A 691 2.53 24.42 -5.31
CA THR A 691 3.39 25.39 -6.01
C THR A 691 3.31 26.80 -5.39
N ASP A 692 2.19 27.15 -4.77
CA ASP A 692 2.04 28.43 -4.07
C ASP A 692 3.00 28.56 -2.86
N ASP A 693 3.52 27.44 -2.34
CA ASP A 693 4.50 27.42 -1.25
C ASP A 693 5.94 27.63 -1.73
N PHE A 694 6.19 27.66 -3.05
CA PHE A 694 7.54 27.70 -3.62
C PHE A 694 8.31 28.98 -3.29
N ASP A 695 7.61 30.08 -3.16
CA ASP A 695 8.23 31.38 -2.82
C ASP A 695 8.79 31.41 -1.39
N ALA A 696 8.26 30.57 -0.50
CA ALA A 696 8.73 30.45 0.87
C ALA A 696 10.01 29.61 1.02
N VAL A 697 10.46 28.93 -0.05
CA VAL A 697 11.64 28.05 -0.02
C VAL A 697 12.93 28.83 -0.10
N MET A 698 13.74 28.72 0.94
CA MET A 698 15.08 29.32 0.98
C MET A 698 16.16 28.31 0.57
N LYS A 699 17.28 28.83 0.08
CA LYS A 699 18.44 27.99 -0.25
C LYS A 699 18.95 27.28 1.02
N GLY A 700 19.05 25.96 0.95
CA GLY A 700 19.51 25.14 2.07
C GLY A 700 18.39 24.65 3.00
N ASP A 701 17.13 24.93 2.69
CA ASP A 701 16.03 24.33 3.45
C ASP A 701 15.98 22.81 3.28
N ILE A 702 15.55 22.10 4.32
CA ILE A 702 15.13 20.70 4.25
C ILE A 702 13.69 20.69 3.78
N LEU A 703 13.47 20.29 2.53
CA LEU A 703 12.12 20.26 1.97
C LEU A 703 11.37 19.02 2.44
N LEU A 704 10.24 19.24 3.08
CA LEU A 704 9.26 18.21 3.43
C LEU A 704 8.13 18.30 2.40
N ILE A 705 8.01 17.29 1.52
CA ILE A 705 7.08 17.33 0.38
C ILE A 705 6.21 16.06 0.36
N PRO A 706 4.94 16.16 -0.05
CA PRO A 706 4.07 14.98 -0.16
C PRO A 706 4.50 14.08 -1.33
N PHE A 707 4.92 14.68 -2.43
CA PHE A 707 5.37 14.02 -3.68
C PHE A 707 6.14 15.04 -4.53
N SER A 708 6.70 14.59 -5.65
CA SER A 708 7.26 15.51 -6.66
C SER A 708 7.04 15.01 -8.07
N ASP A 709 6.88 15.96 -8.99
CA ASP A 709 6.94 15.72 -10.44
C ASP A 709 7.94 16.68 -11.10
N VAL A 710 7.95 16.71 -12.43
CA VAL A 710 8.92 17.52 -13.22
C VAL A 710 8.80 19.02 -12.92
N SER A 711 7.61 19.50 -12.55
CA SER A 711 7.39 20.93 -12.26
C SER A 711 8.06 21.41 -10.97
N TRP A 712 8.40 20.48 -10.05
CA TRP A 712 9.06 20.78 -8.77
C TRP A 712 10.59 20.92 -8.90
N THR A 713 11.16 20.56 -10.04
CA THR A 713 12.62 20.55 -10.23
C THR A 713 13.33 21.83 -9.80
N PRO A 714 12.80 23.04 -10.06
CA PRO A 714 13.48 24.28 -9.68
C PRO A 714 13.64 24.46 -8.16
N ILE A 715 12.66 24.06 -7.36
CA ILE A 715 12.76 24.18 -5.89
C ILE A 715 13.61 23.07 -5.29
N LEU A 716 13.56 21.86 -5.86
CA LEU A 716 14.40 20.76 -5.40
C LEU A 716 15.89 21.13 -5.55
N ALA A 717 16.24 21.95 -6.53
CA ALA A 717 17.59 22.45 -6.74
C ALA A 717 18.08 23.44 -5.66
N LYS A 718 17.18 24.06 -4.89
CA LYS A 718 17.50 24.94 -3.75
C LYS A 718 17.70 24.18 -2.46
N ALA A 719 17.17 22.95 -2.37
CA ALA A 719 17.15 22.18 -1.14
C ALA A 719 18.55 21.83 -0.65
N GLY A 720 18.74 21.86 0.66
CA GLY A 720 19.88 21.25 1.32
C GLY A 720 19.69 19.74 1.53
N ALA A 721 18.42 19.32 1.74
CA ALA A 721 18.00 17.92 1.75
C ALA A 721 16.53 17.82 1.32
N ILE A 722 16.12 16.64 0.87
CA ILE A 722 14.76 16.37 0.41
C ILE A 722 14.18 15.19 1.19
N VAL A 723 12.98 15.39 1.74
CA VAL A 723 12.22 14.36 2.44
C VAL A 723 10.82 14.32 1.82
N SER A 724 10.49 13.21 1.17
CA SER A 724 9.19 13.02 0.54
C SER A 724 8.36 11.97 1.28
N GLU A 725 7.06 12.23 1.47
CA GLU A 725 6.14 11.24 2.05
C GLU A 725 5.96 10.02 1.14
N THR A 726 6.14 10.20 -0.16
CA THR A 726 5.97 9.15 -1.15
C THR A 726 7.18 9.05 -2.06
N GLY A 727 7.26 7.95 -2.78
CA GLY A 727 8.28 7.74 -3.79
C GLY A 727 9.16 6.52 -3.52
N GLY A 728 9.97 6.22 -4.49
CA GLY A 728 10.97 5.15 -4.45
C GLY A 728 12.26 5.60 -5.11
N MET A 729 13.18 4.69 -5.31
CA MET A 729 14.47 4.94 -5.96
C MET A 729 14.36 5.58 -7.37
N LEU A 730 13.22 5.42 -8.03
CA LEU A 730 12.95 5.92 -9.37
C LEU A 730 11.96 7.09 -9.39
N SER A 731 11.55 7.63 -8.24
CA SER A 731 10.73 8.83 -8.17
C SER A 731 11.50 10.05 -8.68
N HIS A 732 10.78 11.08 -9.11
CA HIS A 732 11.38 12.27 -9.70
C HIS A 732 12.34 12.97 -8.74
N CYS A 733 11.91 13.20 -7.47
CA CYS A 733 12.79 13.80 -6.45
C CYS A 733 14.05 12.97 -6.20
N SER A 734 13.94 11.63 -6.21
CA SER A 734 15.09 10.74 -6.01
C SER A 734 16.11 10.83 -7.15
N ILE A 735 15.65 11.00 -8.37
CA ILE A 735 16.52 11.18 -9.55
C ILE A 735 17.24 12.52 -9.44
N ILE A 736 16.50 13.60 -9.21
CA ILE A 736 17.04 14.95 -9.08
C ILE A 736 18.02 15.05 -7.91
N ALA A 737 17.66 14.50 -6.75
CA ALA A 737 18.53 14.52 -5.58
C ALA A 737 19.89 13.86 -5.85
N ARG A 738 19.91 12.71 -6.51
CA ARG A 738 21.17 12.06 -6.93
C ARG A 738 21.96 12.85 -7.95
N GLU A 739 21.28 13.48 -8.90
CA GLU A 739 21.93 14.32 -9.91
C GLU A 739 22.59 15.56 -9.30
N MET A 740 22.00 16.08 -8.23
CA MET A 740 22.47 17.28 -7.53
C MET A 740 23.36 16.97 -6.33
N GLY A 741 23.49 15.68 -5.95
CA GLY A 741 24.26 15.28 -4.76
C GLY A 741 23.59 15.73 -3.44
N ILE A 742 22.28 15.90 -3.41
CA ILE A 742 21.51 16.33 -2.24
C ILE A 742 21.03 15.09 -1.48
N PRO A 743 21.22 15.00 -0.12
CA PRO A 743 20.68 13.92 0.67
C PRO A 743 19.15 13.83 0.52
N ALA A 744 18.63 12.62 0.31
CA ALA A 744 17.19 12.46 0.12
C ALA A 744 16.65 11.17 0.73
N LEU A 745 15.48 11.33 1.36
CA LEU A 745 14.63 10.26 1.86
C LEU A 745 13.29 10.32 1.15
N VAL A 746 12.73 9.18 0.84
CA VAL A 746 11.36 9.05 0.36
C VAL A 746 10.59 8.04 1.20
N SER A 747 9.28 8.05 1.07
CA SER A 747 8.39 7.20 1.88
C SER A 747 8.56 7.45 3.38
N VAL A 748 8.75 8.69 3.78
CA VAL A 748 8.74 9.12 5.19
C VAL A 748 7.30 9.48 5.55
N GLU A 749 6.67 8.64 6.35
CA GLU A 749 5.26 8.82 6.73
C GLU A 749 5.04 10.14 7.45
N ASN A 750 4.02 10.89 7.00
CA ASN A 750 3.56 12.14 7.61
C ASN A 750 4.64 13.22 7.77
N ALA A 751 5.65 13.24 6.90
CA ALA A 751 6.73 14.24 6.95
C ALA A 751 6.19 15.67 6.88
N CYS A 752 5.17 15.93 6.04
CA CYS A 752 4.57 17.25 5.91
C CYS A 752 3.80 17.72 7.17
N ALA A 753 3.35 16.77 7.99
CA ALA A 753 2.67 17.09 9.25
C ALA A 753 3.61 17.59 10.36
N LEU A 754 4.92 17.45 10.19
CA LEU A 754 5.94 17.92 11.16
C LEU A 754 5.96 19.45 11.26
N GLY A 755 5.70 20.15 10.17
CA GLY A 755 5.72 21.61 10.12
C GLY A 755 7.02 22.21 9.59
N SER A 756 6.95 23.51 9.29
CA SER A 756 8.09 24.30 8.82
C SER A 756 8.83 24.97 9.97
N GLY A 757 10.13 25.26 9.78
CA GLY A 757 10.95 26.04 10.72
C GLY A 757 11.65 25.19 11.79
N LEU A 758 11.40 23.88 11.87
CA LEU A 758 12.06 22.99 12.80
C LEU A 758 13.53 22.77 12.42
N THR A 759 14.42 22.65 13.37
CA THR A 759 15.79 22.19 13.13
C THR A 759 15.77 20.68 12.96
N ALA A 760 16.30 20.20 11.82
CA ALA A 760 16.30 18.78 11.51
C ALA A 760 17.61 18.33 10.87
N THR A 761 17.88 17.05 10.96
CA THR A 761 18.99 16.38 10.25
C THR A 761 18.45 15.26 9.39
N VAL A 762 18.81 15.27 8.11
CA VAL A 762 18.52 14.20 7.15
C VAL A 762 19.77 13.36 6.97
N ASP A 763 19.70 12.10 7.35
CA ASP A 763 20.71 11.09 7.03
C ASP A 763 20.24 10.28 5.82
N GLY A 764 20.56 10.77 4.63
CA GLY A 764 20.27 10.12 3.38
C GLY A 764 21.03 8.82 3.15
N SER A 765 22.03 8.48 3.96
CA SER A 765 22.76 7.22 3.88
C SER A 765 22.07 6.11 4.67
N ASN A 766 21.54 6.44 5.86
CA ASN A 766 20.88 5.48 6.75
C ASN A 766 19.34 5.52 6.68
N GLY A 767 18.76 6.47 5.95
CA GLY A 767 17.32 6.56 5.78
C GLY A 767 16.59 7.18 6.98
N VAL A 768 17.19 8.12 7.70
CA VAL A 768 16.66 8.70 8.94
C VAL A 768 16.52 10.22 8.84
N LEU A 769 15.33 10.72 9.20
CA LEU A 769 15.09 12.13 9.51
C LEU A 769 14.99 12.29 11.02
N THR A 770 15.83 13.13 11.59
CA THR A 770 15.84 13.47 13.02
C THR A 770 15.39 14.91 13.21
N ILE A 771 14.36 15.14 14.03
CA ILE A 771 13.91 16.48 14.43
C ILE A 771 14.53 16.82 15.78
N HIS A 772 15.17 17.98 15.88
CA HIS A 772 15.90 18.44 17.08
C HIS A 772 15.08 19.39 17.95
N ASP A 773 14.17 20.14 17.38
CA ASP A 773 13.31 21.10 18.09
C ASP A 773 11.95 20.44 18.38
N TYR A 774 11.82 19.95 19.61
CA TYR A 774 10.53 19.53 20.17
C TYR A 774 10.27 20.37 21.43
N GLU A 775 9.34 21.31 21.36
CA GLU A 775 8.65 21.85 22.53
C GLU A 775 7.35 21.09 22.79
#